data_7854f1c6d2797df603a8a32e63305a84
#
_entry.id   7854f1c6d2797df603a8a32e63305a84
#
_cell.length_a   1.000
_cell.length_b   1.000
_cell.length_c   1.000
_cell.angle_alpha   90.00
_cell.angle_beta   90.00
_cell.angle_gamma   90.00
#
_symmetry.space_group_name_H-M   'P 1'
#
loop_
_entity.id
_entity.type
_entity.pdbx_description
1 polymer ?
#
loop_
_entity_poly.entity_id
_entity_poly.type
_entity_poly.pdbx_seq_one_letter_code
_entity_poly.pdbx_strand_id
1 'polypeptide(L)'
;MSSQPDASQLSTLNSRILKQYWGYDRFRGIQEDIIDSISKNKDTLGLMPTGGGKSITFQVPALAKEGMCLVITPLIALMKDQVQNLKKRGIKALAIYSGMSRQDIIITLENCIFGNYKFLYISPERLDTEIFRTKLRKMHISMITVDESHCISQWGYDFRPAYLKIAEIRELLPDVPVLALTATATPEVVKDIQARLHFRHKNVFRMSFERNNLAYIVRKTENKTAELLHILRSMPGSAIVYVRNRRRTKEITELLNNEYITADFYHAGLDDATKDIRQHRWQSGESRVMVATNAFGMGIDKPDVRIVIHMDLPDSIEAYFQEAGRAGRDGQKAYAVILYAKSDKTTLHKRIPDTFPEKEYIRDVYEHLQYYYQMAMGDGLDCVREFNIEDFCRKFKYFPVPVDSALRILTQAGYLEYTAEQDSTSRILFTIRRDELYRLREMGEDMDRLIQAVLRSYTGVFTDYTYINEDSLAIRTGLTRRQIYEQLVHLAKLRIVSYIPRKKTPYIIYTRERIEAQRIHISPEVYEHRKARYETRINAMLDYVTNDTVCRSRMLLDYFGERNEHNCGQCDTCISLRSKSKASEQPDRETLCAKVCEILSCESLTPAGLLKQLPMDKELLTEILHRLSDEGKIIAVDGILQIKK
;
A
#
# COMPACT_ATOMS: atom_id res chain seq x y z
N MET A 1 -42.19 -5.05 18.46
CA MET A 1 -41.48 -3.75 18.62
C MET A 1 -40.42 -3.95 19.71
N SER A 2 -39.22 -4.38 19.36
CA SER A 2 -38.11 -4.43 20.29
C SER A 2 -37.53 -3.03 20.40
N SER A 3 -37.61 -2.44 21.58
CA SER A 3 -36.99 -1.16 21.89
C SER A 3 -35.51 -1.20 21.55
N GLN A 4 -35.07 -0.30 20.68
CA GLN A 4 -33.63 -0.11 20.45
C GLN A 4 -32.99 0.18 21.82
N PRO A 5 -31.86 -0.48 22.15
CA PRO A 5 -31.18 -0.23 23.42
C PRO A 5 -30.73 1.23 23.50
N ASP A 6 -30.89 1.83 24.67
CA ASP A 6 -30.49 3.21 24.95
C ASP A 6 -28.97 3.40 24.73
N ALA A 7 -28.57 4.62 24.35
CA ALA A 7 -27.17 4.92 24.02
C ALA A 7 -26.18 4.52 25.13
N SER A 8 -26.58 4.63 26.40
CA SER A 8 -25.79 4.21 27.56
C SER A 8 -25.64 2.68 27.66
N GLN A 9 -26.65 1.93 27.26
CA GLN A 9 -26.66 0.47 27.24
C GLN A 9 -25.72 -0.07 26.11
N LEU A 10 -25.71 0.60 24.94
CA LEU A 10 -24.85 0.27 23.84
C LEU A 10 -23.36 0.52 24.15
N SER A 11 -23.01 1.64 24.78
CA SER A 11 -21.64 1.93 25.21
C SER A 11 -21.14 0.89 26.23
N THR A 12 -21.97 0.53 27.21
CA THR A 12 -21.67 -0.50 28.20
C THR A 12 -21.48 -1.89 27.54
N LEU A 13 -22.31 -2.23 26.55
CA LEU A 13 -22.19 -3.48 25.80
C LEU A 13 -20.90 -3.51 24.98
N ASN A 14 -20.57 -2.43 24.27
CA ASN A 14 -19.34 -2.31 23.49
C ASN A 14 -18.07 -2.50 24.36
N SER A 15 -18.05 -1.87 25.55
CA SER A 15 -16.94 -2.01 26.52
C SER A 15 -16.81 -3.45 27.04
N ARG A 16 -17.93 -4.13 27.29
CA ARG A 16 -17.95 -5.53 27.70
C ARG A 16 -17.40 -6.45 26.59
N ILE A 17 -17.81 -6.23 25.34
CA ILE A 17 -17.34 -6.96 24.16
C ILE A 17 -15.83 -6.77 23.97
N LEU A 18 -15.35 -5.53 24.10
CA LEU A 18 -13.92 -5.22 24.01
C LEU A 18 -13.12 -6.03 25.04
N LYS A 19 -13.55 -6.04 26.30
CA LYS A 19 -12.90 -6.80 27.38
C LYS A 19 -12.96 -8.29 27.14
N GLN A 20 -14.12 -8.83 26.74
CA GLN A 20 -14.34 -10.27 26.54
C GLN A 20 -13.48 -10.84 25.41
N TYR A 21 -13.38 -10.18 24.26
CA TYR A 21 -12.74 -10.75 23.07
C TYR A 21 -11.31 -10.27 22.84
N TRP A 22 -10.95 -9.06 23.34
CA TRP A 22 -9.60 -8.49 23.15
C TRP A 22 -8.82 -8.32 24.46
N GLY A 23 -9.47 -8.42 25.63
CA GLY A 23 -8.83 -8.26 26.93
C GLY A 23 -8.49 -6.80 27.28
N TYR A 24 -9.01 -5.82 26.52
CA TYR A 24 -8.76 -4.42 26.80
C TYR A 24 -9.86 -3.82 27.68
N ASP A 25 -9.46 -3.02 28.67
CA ASP A 25 -10.40 -2.36 29.59
C ASP A 25 -10.97 -1.06 29.02
N ARG A 26 -10.30 -0.43 28.07
CA ARG A 26 -10.68 0.87 27.49
C ARG A 26 -10.36 0.96 26.00
N PHE A 27 -11.17 1.72 25.29
CA PHE A 27 -10.87 2.13 23.92
C PHE A 27 -9.73 3.13 23.88
N ARG A 28 -9.03 3.22 22.73
CA ARG A 28 -7.90 4.11 22.54
C ARG A 28 -8.28 5.27 21.62
N GLY A 29 -7.92 6.50 22.00
CA GLY A 29 -8.15 7.69 21.19
C GLY A 29 -9.60 7.81 20.76
N ILE A 30 -9.85 7.98 19.46
CA ILE A 30 -11.17 8.19 18.86
C ILE A 30 -11.97 6.89 18.59
N GLN A 31 -11.49 5.72 19.05
CA GLN A 31 -12.19 4.46 18.79
C GLN A 31 -13.62 4.46 19.33
N GLU A 32 -13.81 4.97 20.55
CA GLU A 32 -15.13 5.03 21.19
C GLU A 32 -16.08 5.93 20.41
N ASP A 33 -15.62 7.12 19.98
CA ASP A 33 -16.42 8.06 19.20
C ASP A 33 -16.89 7.46 17.86
N ILE A 34 -15.99 6.73 17.17
CA ILE A 34 -16.33 6.03 15.92
C ILE A 34 -17.34 4.92 16.19
N ILE A 35 -17.12 4.10 17.22
CA ILE A 35 -18.01 3.01 17.62
C ILE A 35 -19.41 3.55 17.98
N ASP A 36 -19.46 4.60 18.74
CA ASP A 36 -20.72 5.25 19.12
C ASP A 36 -21.47 5.82 17.91
N SER A 37 -20.73 6.45 16.99
CA SER A 37 -21.30 7.01 15.77
C SER A 37 -21.93 5.93 14.89
N ILE A 38 -21.20 4.84 14.60
CA ILE A 38 -21.71 3.75 13.76
C ILE A 38 -22.78 2.92 14.46
N SER A 39 -22.74 2.82 15.79
CA SER A 39 -23.77 2.17 16.60
C SER A 39 -25.11 2.91 16.51
N LYS A 40 -25.07 4.23 16.37
CA LYS A 40 -26.24 5.12 16.13
C LYS A 40 -26.66 5.16 14.65
N ASN A 41 -26.24 4.21 13.83
CA ASN A 41 -26.54 4.10 12.40
C ASN A 41 -26.13 5.33 11.57
N LYS A 42 -25.09 6.05 11.98
CA LYS A 42 -24.53 7.17 11.20
C LYS A 42 -23.39 6.68 10.28
N ASP A 43 -23.42 7.11 9.03
CA ASP A 43 -22.27 6.94 8.15
C ASP A 43 -21.06 7.64 8.77
N THR A 44 -19.93 6.96 8.83
CA THR A 44 -18.78 7.41 9.62
C THR A 44 -17.49 7.19 8.84
N LEU A 45 -16.67 8.22 8.76
CA LEU A 45 -15.29 8.11 8.24
C LEU A 45 -14.31 8.24 9.40
N GLY A 46 -13.52 7.20 9.63
CA GLY A 46 -12.44 7.16 10.61
C GLY A 46 -11.07 7.31 9.96
N LEU A 47 -10.39 8.41 10.25
CA LEU A 47 -9.00 8.63 9.89
C LEU A 47 -8.11 8.24 11.06
N MET A 48 -7.44 7.10 10.93
CA MET A 48 -6.64 6.52 12.01
C MET A 48 -5.29 6.04 11.47
N PRO A 49 -4.17 6.40 12.09
CA PRO A 49 -2.86 5.95 11.63
C PRO A 49 -2.74 4.43 11.65
N THR A 50 -1.75 3.92 10.94
CA THR A 50 -1.40 2.50 10.99
C THR A 50 -1.02 2.12 12.42
N GLY A 51 -1.59 1.03 12.94
CA GLY A 51 -1.44 0.64 14.36
C GLY A 51 -2.42 1.33 15.33
N GLY A 52 -3.26 2.26 14.86
CA GLY A 52 -4.29 2.92 15.68
C GLY A 52 -5.48 2.04 16.09
N GLY A 53 -5.49 0.75 15.72
CA GLY A 53 -6.53 -0.19 16.09
C GLY A 53 -7.83 -0.06 15.27
N LYS A 54 -7.72 0.25 13.98
CA LYS A 54 -8.87 0.37 13.04
C LYS A 54 -9.82 -0.82 13.10
N SER A 55 -9.32 -2.06 13.22
CA SER A 55 -10.17 -3.25 13.22
C SER A 55 -11.16 -3.30 14.39
N ILE A 56 -10.77 -2.81 15.55
CA ILE A 56 -11.65 -2.76 16.74
C ILE A 56 -12.87 -1.87 16.48
N THR A 57 -12.71 -0.77 15.72
CA THR A 57 -13.78 0.20 15.48
C THR A 57 -14.97 -0.36 14.70
N PHE A 58 -14.79 -1.45 13.96
CA PHE A 58 -15.90 -2.13 13.29
C PHE A 58 -16.21 -3.50 13.91
N GLN A 59 -15.21 -4.19 14.47
CA GLN A 59 -15.44 -5.52 15.02
C GLN A 59 -16.30 -5.48 16.29
N VAL A 60 -16.06 -4.53 17.17
CA VAL A 60 -16.84 -4.38 18.40
C VAL A 60 -18.32 -4.03 18.12
N PRO A 61 -18.65 -2.97 17.37
CA PRO A 61 -20.06 -2.64 17.12
C PRO A 61 -20.79 -3.68 16.27
N ALA A 62 -20.09 -4.41 15.39
CA ALA A 62 -20.69 -5.53 14.65
C ALA A 62 -21.10 -6.69 15.55
N LEU A 63 -20.33 -6.96 16.62
CA LEU A 63 -20.70 -7.98 17.61
C LEU A 63 -21.87 -7.55 18.50
N ALA A 64 -22.01 -6.25 18.75
CA ALA A 64 -23.10 -5.69 19.53
C ALA A 64 -24.42 -5.65 18.78
N LYS A 65 -24.39 -5.61 17.44
CA LYS A 65 -25.59 -5.55 16.58
C LYS A 65 -26.06 -6.94 16.16
N GLU A 66 -27.35 -7.11 15.94
CA GLU A 66 -27.88 -8.28 15.24
C GLU A 66 -27.50 -8.21 13.75
N GLY A 67 -27.33 -9.35 13.10
CA GLY A 67 -26.92 -9.45 11.72
C GLY A 67 -25.39 -9.51 11.54
N MET A 68 -24.94 -9.28 10.33
CA MET A 68 -23.58 -9.48 9.86
C MET A 68 -22.96 -8.17 9.37
N CYS A 69 -21.68 -7.96 9.65
CA CYS A 69 -20.88 -6.88 9.08
C CYS A 69 -20.27 -7.34 7.74
N LEU A 70 -20.57 -6.60 6.67
CA LEU A 70 -19.93 -6.75 5.36
C LEU A 70 -18.65 -5.92 5.35
N VAL A 71 -17.46 -6.57 5.30
CA VAL A 71 -16.16 -5.89 5.30
C VAL A 71 -15.55 -5.95 3.91
N ILE A 72 -15.41 -4.79 3.28
CA ILE A 72 -14.80 -4.66 1.96
C ILE A 72 -13.35 -4.22 2.14
N THR A 73 -12.41 -5.03 1.66
CA THR A 73 -10.97 -4.76 1.80
C THR A 73 -10.20 -5.28 0.56
N PRO A 74 -9.11 -4.58 0.14
CA PRO A 74 -8.48 -4.86 -1.14
C PRO A 74 -7.51 -6.04 -1.14
N LEU A 75 -7.19 -6.60 0.04
CA LEU A 75 -6.08 -7.54 0.19
C LEU A 75 -6.50 -8.88 0.74
N ILE A 76 -6.27 -9.92 -0.06
CA ILE A 76 -6.59 -11.31 0.29
C ILE A 76 -5.83 -11.76 1.55
N ALA A 77 -4.54 -11.44 1.66
CA ALA A 77 -3.73 -11.80 2.81
C ALA A 77 -4.30 -11.20 4.11
N LEU A 78 -4.67 -9.91 4.08
CA LEU A 78 -5.29 -9.23 5.23
C LEU A 78 -6.63 -9.87 5.60
N MET A 79 -7.46 -10.22 4.60
CA MET A 79 -8.74 -10.93 4.85
C MET A 79 -8.51 -12.24 5.59
N LYS A 80 -7.57 -13.06 5.10
CA LYS A 80 -7.24 -14.36 5.70
C LYS A 80 -6.78 -14.20 7.13
N ASP A 81 -5.87 -13.26 7.40
CA ASP A 81 -5.36 -12.98 8.74
C ASP A 81 -6.47 -12.49 9.69
N GLN A 82 -7.31 -11.56 9.24
CA GLN A 82 -8.43 -11.05 10.04
C GLN A 82 -9.44 -12.15 10.37
N VAL A 83 -9.83 -12.97 9.39
CA VAL A 83 -10.75 -14.09 9.58
C VAL A 83 -10.15 -15.12 10.53
N GLN A 84 -8.85 -15.44 10.40
CA GLN A 84 -8.18 -16.38 11.29
C GLN A 84 -8.10 -15.84 12.73
N ASN A 85 -7.79 -14.56 12.89
CA ASN A 85 -7.74 -13.92 14.19
C ASN A 85 -9.11 -13.84 14.89
N LEU A 86 -10.19 -13.62 14.13
CA LEU A 86 -11.56 -13.69 14.65
C LEU A 86 -11.92 -15.11 15.07
N LYS A 87 -11.61 -16.12 14.25
CA LYS A 87 -11.86 -17.54 14.57
C LYS A 87 -11.11 -17.99 15.84
N LYS A 88 -9.85 -17.56 16.02
CA LYS A 88 -9.09 -17.82 17.26
C LYS A 88 -9.77 -17.26 18.51
N ARG A 89 -10.57 -16.19 18.37
CA ARG A 89 -11.38 -15.60 19.45
C ARG A 89 -12.78 -16.20 19.58
N GLY A 90 -13.10 -17.27 18.84
CA GLY A 90 -14.42 -17.89 18.84
C GLY A 90 -15.47 -17.13 18.03
N ILE A 91 -15.08 -16.14 17.23
CA ILE A 91 -16.01 -15.32 16.43
C ILE A 91 -16.12 -15.92 15.02
N LYS A 92 -17.35 -16.21 14.59
CA LYS A 92 -17.60 -16.77 13.26
C LYS A 92 -17.43 -15.71 12.17
N ALA A 93 -16.46 -15.91 11.30
CA ALA A 93 -16.14 -15.03 10.17
C ALA A 93 -15.83 -15.85 8.92
N LEU A 94 -16.20 -15.31 7.76
CA LEU A 94 -15.96 -15.87 6.43
C LEU A 94 -15.28 -14.84 5.53
N ALA A 95 -14.65 -15.34 4.45
CA ALA A 95 -14.07 -14.48 3.42
C ALA A 95 -14.38 -15.00 2.02
N ILE A 96 -14.61 -14.08 1.08
CA ILE A 96 -14.76 -14.35 -0.35
C ILE A 96 -13.76 -13.49 -1.12
N TYR A 97 -12.86 -14.14 -1.86
CA TYR A 97 -11.78 -13.47 -2.59
C TYR A 97 -11.51 -14.14 -3.94
N SER A 98 -10.68 -13.51 -4.75
CA SER A 98 -10.23 -14.04 -6.04
C SER A 98 -9.41 -15.32 -5.84
N GLY A 99 -9.70 -16.35 -6.67
CA GLY A 99 -9.05 -17.67 -6.56
C GLY A 99 -9.87 -18.73 -5.83
N MET A 100 -10.96 -18.38 -5.14
CA MET A 100 -11.90 -19.37 -4.60
C MET A 100 -12.70 -20.03 -5.72
N SER A 101 -12.97 -21.35 -5.57
CA SER A 101 -13.86 -22.05 -6.49
C SER A 101 -15.29 -21.48 -6.40
N ARG A 102 -16.05 -21.59 -7.49
CA ARG A 102 -17.44 -21.16 -7.47
C ARG A 102 -18.26 -21.87 -6.41
N GLN A 103 -18.00 -23.16 -6.24
CA GLN A 103 -18.71 -23.96 -5.25
C GLN A 103 -18.44 -23.50 -3.83
N ASP A 104 -17.17 -23.18 -3.50
CA ASP A 104 -16.79 -22.61 -2.19
C ASP A 104 -17.46 -21.24 -1.98
N ILE A 105 -17.55 -20.41 -3.03
CA ILE A 105 -18.24 -19.12 -2.96
C ILE A 105 -19.72 -19.32 -2.66
N ILE A 106 -20.41 -20.25 -3.36
CA ILE A 106 -21.83 -20.56 -3.14
C ILE A 106 -22.05 -21.04 -1.70
N ILE A 107 -21.27 -22.02 -1.25
CA ILE A 107 -21.34 -22.56 0.13
C ILE A 107 -21.10 -21.45 1.14
N THR A 108 -20.10 -20.59 0.91
CA THR A 108 -19.80 -19.46 1.78
C THR A 108 -20.96 -18.47 1.85
N LEU A 109 -21.56 -18.13 0.72
CA LEU A 109 -22.73 -17.22 0.66
C LEU A 109 -23.96 -17.84 1.33
N GLU A 110 -24.20 -19.14 1.16
CA GLU A 110 -25.28 -19.86 1.85
C GLU A 110 -25.07 -19.90 3.36
N ASN A 111 -23.84 -20.15 3.80
CA ASN A 111 -23.47 -20.06 5.21
C ASN A 111 -23.71 -18.65 5.78
N CYS A 112 -23.54 -17.59 4.97
CA CYS A 112 -23.86 -16.22 5.37
C CYS A 112 -25.37 -15.98 5.54
N ILE A 113 -26.23 -16.67 4.78
CA ILE A 113 -27.69 -16.53 4.85
C ILE A 113 -28.28 -17.34 6.00
N PHE A 114 -27.85 -18.60 6.16
CA PHE A 114 -28.45 -19.56 7.08
C PHE A 114 -27.66 -19.79 8.36
N GLY A 115 -26.38 -19.40 8.36
CA GLY A 115 -25.48 -19.54 9.52
C GLY A 115 -25.42 -18.27 10.36
N ASN A 116 -25.08 -18.41 11.62
CA ASN A 116 -24.89 -17.28 12.52
C ASN A 116 -23.45 -16.72 12.41
N TYR A 117 -23.11 -16.14 11.25
CA TYR A 117 -21.83 -15.50 11.03
C TYR A 117 -21.92 -14.00 11.29
N LYS A 118 -20.88 -13.44 11.92
CA LYS A 118 -20.80 -12.02 12.27
C LYS A 118 -20.04 -11.17 11.26
N PHE A 119 -19.15 -11.77 10.48
CA PHE A 119 -18.34 -11.06 9.50
C PHE A 119 -18.26 -11.82 8.17
N LEU A 120 -18.49 -11.08 7.09
CA LEU A 120 -18.14 -11.48 5.73
C LEU A 120 -17.13 -10.50 5.16
N TYR A 121 -15.90 -10.96 4.97
CA TYR A 121 -14.86 -10.21 4.26
C TYR A 121 -14.97 -10.50 2.76
N ILE A 122 -14.91 -9.45 1.95
CA ILE A 122 -15.03 -9.57 0.49
C ILE A 122 -14.08 -8.62 -0.23
N SER A 123 -13.50 -9.09 -1.34
CA SER A 123 -12.74 -8.22 -2.23
C SER A 123 -13.67 -7.38 -3.11
N PRO A 124 -13.30 -6.11 -3.42
CA PRO A 124 -14.17 -5.20 -4.16
C PRO A 124 -14.54 -5.73 -5.57
N GLU A 125 -13.69 -6.54 -6.19
CA GLU A 125 -13.92 -7.15 -7.51
C GLU A 125 -15.10 -8.14 -7.49
N ARG A 126 -15.46 -8.67 -6.32
CA ARG A 126 -16.58 -9.61 -6.15
C ARG A 126 -17.94 -8.95 -5.97
N LEU A 127 -17.97 -7.65 -5.69
CA LEU A 127 -19.20 -6.91 -5.45
C LEU A 127 -20.13 -6.85 -6.66
N ASP A 128 -19.57 -6.90 -7.87
CA ASP A 128 -20.31 -6.79 -9.12
C ASP A 128 -20.82 -8.15 -9.64
N THR A 129 -20.49 -9.25 -8.97
CA THR A 129 -20.94 -10.57 -9.41
C THR A 129 -22.44 -10.76 -9.12
N GLU A 130 -23.21 -11.22 -10.14
CA GLU A 130 -24.65 -11.45 -10.02
C GLU A 130 -25.01 -12.38 -8.85
N ILE A 131 -24.19 -13.43 -8.65
CA ILE A 131 -24.40 -14.38 -7.57
C ILE A 131 -24.29 -13.71 -6.18
N PHE A 132 -23.32 -12.82 -6.01
CA PHE A 132 -23.18 -12.07 -4.75
C PHE A 132 -24.35 -11.13 -4.55
N ARG A 133 -24.72 -10.32 -5.55
CA ARG A 133 -25.83 -9.35 -5.47
C ARG A 133 -27.17 -10.03 -5.17
N THR A 134 -27.42 -11.19 -5.80
CA THR A 134 -28.65 -11.97 -5.56
C THR A 134 -28.71 -12.52 -4.13
N LYS A 135 -27.60 -13.06 -3.62
CA LYS A 135 -27.53 -13.62 -2.26
C LYS A 135 -27.52 -12.52 -1.19
N LEU A 136 -26.88 -11.37 -1.46
CA LEU A 136 -26.81 -10.22 -0.56
C LEU A 136 -28.20 -9.73 -0.13
N ARG A 137 -29.16 -9.70 -1.05
CA ARG A 137 -30.56 -9.31 -0.76
C ARG A 137 -31.25 -10.20 0.27
N LYS A 138 -30.72 -11.42 0.50
CA LYS A 138 -31.24 -12.38 1.48
C LYS A 138 -30.46 -12.38 2.80
N MET A 139 -29.36 -11.63 2.88
CA MET A 139 -28.52 -11.54 4.06
C MET A 139 -28.99 -10.41 4.98
N HIS A 140 -28.94 -10.64 6.28
CA HIS A 140 -29.19 -9.59 7.27
C HIS A 140 -27.88 -8.84 7.54
N ILE A 141 -27.61 -7.77 6.77
CA ILE A 141 -26.43 -6.92 6.93
C ILE A 141 -26.74 -5.79 7.93
N SER A 142 -25.94 -5.72 9.00
CA SER A 142 -26.09 -4.71 10.06
C SER A 142 -25.24 -3.45 9.83
N MET A 143 -24.13 -3.58 9.11
CA MET A 143 -23.24 -2.48 8.73
C MET A 143 -22.32 -2.89 7.59
N ILE A 144 -21.87 -1.90 6.82
CA ILE A 144 -20.85 -2.05 5.79
C ILE A 144 -19.58 -1.38 6.29
N THR A 145 -18.46 -2.09 6.28
CA THR A 145 -17.14 -1.53 6.58
C THR A 145 -16.30 -1.50 5.31
N VAL A 146 -15.76 -0.33 4.99
CA VAL A 146 -14.85 -0.10 3.85
C VAL A 146 -13.47 0.17 4.39
N ASP A 147 -12.62 -0.86 4.40
CA ASP A 147 -11.23 -0.72 4.81
C ASP A 147 -10.40 -0.19 3.65
N GLU A 148 -9.30 0.52 3.96
CA GLU A 148 -8.47 1.25 2.99
C GLU A 148 -9.33 2.12 2.04
N SER A 149 -10.30 2.83 2.60
CA SER A 149 -11.30 3.60 1.85
C SER A 149 -10.72 4.67 0.92
N HIS A 150 -9.45 5.05 1.10
CA HIS A 150 -8.75 5.95 0.16
C HIS A 150 -8.66 5.35 -1.27
N CYS A 151 -8.78 4.01 -1.41
CA CYS A 151 -8.80 3.34 -2.71
C CYS A 151 -10.00 3.72 -3.59
N ILE A 152 -11.08 4.27 -3.03
CA ILE A 152 -12.25 4.74 -3.81
C ILE A 152 -11.96 6.06 -4.51
N SER A 153 -10.99 6.82 -4.02
CA SER A 153 -10.71 8.17 -4.49
C SER A 153 -9.67 8.18 -5.59
N GLN A 154 -9.99 8.84 -6.69
CA GLN A 154 -9.00 9.12 -7.73
C GLN A 154 -7.92 10.11 -7.26
N TRP A 155 -8.15 10.83 -6.19
CA TRP A 155 -7.18 11.68 -5.51
C TRP A 155 -6.27 10.88 -4.57
N GLY A 156 -6.65 9.64 -4.24
CA GLY A 156 -5.83 8.71 -3.46
C GLY A 156 -4.61 8.20 -4.25
N TYR A 157 -3.59 7.76 -3.54
CA TYR A 157 -2.36 7.23 -4.16
C TYR A 157 -2.52 5.81 -4.71
N ASP A 158 -3.50 5.03 -4.22
CA ASP A 158 -3.82 3.65 -4.65
C ASP A 158 -5.29 3.57 -5.10
N PHE A 159 -5.65 4.30 -6.15
CA PHE A 159 -7.01 4.26 -6.69
C PHE A 159 -7.31 2.91 -7.33
N ARG A 160 -8.44 2.30 -6.92
CA ARG A 160 -8.93 1.02 -7.45
C ARG A 160 -10.36 1.18 -7.98
N PRO A 161 -10.58 1.08 -9.30
CA PRO A 161 -11.91 1.26 -9.90
C PRO A 161 -12.99 0.37 -9.30
N ALA A 162 -12.65 -0.85 -8.86
CA ALA A 162 -13.59 -1.78 -8.23
C ALA A 162 -14.24 -1.23 -6.95
N TYR A 163 -13.58 -0.28 -6.24
CA TYR A 163 -14.17 0.38 -5.08
C TYR A 163 -15.37 1.27 -5.43
N LEU A 164 -15.48 1.74 -6.66
CA LEU A 164 -16.65 2.52 -7.08
C LEU A 164 -17.95 1.70 -7.04
N LYS A 165 -17.84 0.35 -7.17
CA LYS A 165 -18.97 -0.57 -7.06
C LYS A 165 -19.60 -0.63 -5.65
N ILE A 166 -18.91 -0.11 -4.63
CA ILE A 166 -19.45 -0.03 -3.26
C ILE A 166 -20.69 0.86 -3.22
N ALA A 167 -20.74 1.93 -4.00
CA ALA A 167 -21.92 2.80 -4.10
C ALA A 167 -23.16 2.01 -4.58
N GLU A 168 -23.00 1.13 -5.56
CA GLU A 168 -24.09 0.29 -6.06
C GLU A 168 -24.60 -0.73 -5.01
N ILE A 169 -23.68 -1.26 -4.18
CA ILE A 169 -24.08 -2.13 -3.05
C ILE A 169 -24.89 -1.34 -2.01
N ARG A 170 -24.52 -0.08 -1.80
CA ARG A 170 -25.27 0.80 -0.88
C ARG A 170 -26.69 1.06 -1.37
N GLU A 171 -26.92 1.15 -2.68
CA GLU A 171 -28.28 1.28 -3.25
C GLU A 171 -29.14 0.05 -2.96
N LEU A 172 -28.54 -1.15 -2.88
CA LEU A 172 -29.23 -2.36 -2.47
C LEU A 172 -29.53 -2.41 -0.95
N LEU A 173 -28.78 -1.66 -0.15
CA LEU A 173 -28.83 -1.65 1.32
C LEU A 173 -28.91 -0.20 1.84
N PRO A 174 -29.97 0.56 1.51
CA PRO A 174 -30.03 2.02 1.75
C PRO A 174 -30.00 2.41 3.23
N ASP A 175 -30.53 1.56 4.11
CA ASP A 175 -30.64 1.84 5.54
C ASP A 175 -29.40 1.39 6.34
N VAL A 176 -28.51 0.62 5.72
CA VAL A 176 -27.32 0.09 6.38
C VAL A 176 -26.23 1.17 6.47
N PRO A 177 -25.72 1.46 7.68
CA PRO A 177 -24.68 2.47 7.85
C PRO A 177 -23.33 2.00 7.29
N VAL A 178 -22.53 2.94 6.79
CA VAL A 178 -21.20 2.71 6.25
C VAL A 178 -20.14 3.27 7.19
N LEU A 179 -19.19 2.41 7.59
CA LEU A 179 -17.96 2.81 8.26
C LEU A 179 -16.80 2.72 7.27
N ALA A 180 -16.29 3.86 6.85
CA ALA A 180 -15.09 3.95 6.03
C ALA A 180 -13.86 4.20 6.92
N LEU A 181 -12.79 3.45 6.67
CA LEU A 181 -11.55 3.53 7.45
C LEU A 181 -10.35 3.71 6.53
N THR A 182 -9.44 4.60 6.89
CA THR A 182 -8.15 4.75 6.21
C THR A 182 -7.09 5.31 7.13
N ALA A 183 -5.81 5.01 6.82
CA ALA A 183 -4.67 5.55 7.54
C ALA A 183 -4.06 6.79 6.85
N THR A 184 -4.37 7.00 5.58
CA THR A 184 -3.70 8.00 4.74
C THR A 184 -4.72 8.68 3.84
N ALA A 185 -5.16 9.88 4.20
CA ALA A 185 -6.06 10.66 3.37
C ALA A 185 -5.82 12.15 3.56
N THR A 186 -5.56 12.83 2.45
CA THR A 186 -5.54 14.30 2.40
C THR A 186 -6.95 14.87 2.52
N PRO A 187 -7.13 16.17 2.80
CA PRO A 187 -8.45 16.78 2.90
C PRO A 187 -9.33 16.57 1.65
N GLU A 188 -8.73 16.55 0.46
CA GLU A 188 -9.41 16.29 -0.81
C GLU A 188 -9.92 14.85 -0.89
N VAL A 189 -9.08 13.88 -0.50
CA VAL A 189 -9.44 12.44 -0.44
C VAL A 189 -10.58 12.22 0.55
N VAL A 190 -10.56 12.90 1.71
CA VAL A 190 -11.64 12.81 2.72
C VAL A 190 -12.98 13.27 2.15
N LYS A 191 -13.02 14.35 1.39
CA LYS A 191 -14.23 14.85 0.74
C LYS A 191 -14.72 13.87 -0.32
N ASP A 192 -13.82 13.34 -1.14
CA ASP A 192 -14.16 12.41 -2.22
C ASP A 192 -14.68 11.06 -1.69
N ILE A 193 -14.07 10.50 -0.64
CA ILE A 193 -14.55 9.26 0.01
C ILE A 193 -16.01 9.41 0.42
N GLN A 194 -16.37 10.47 1.13
CA GLN A 194 -17.75 10.68 1.60
C GLN A 194 -18.73 10.87 0.44
N ALA A 195 -18.31 11.58 -0.61
CA ALA A 195 -19.13 11.78 -1.81
C ALA A 195 -19.35 10.45 -2.57
N ARG A 196 -18.27 9.68 -2.83
CA ARG A 196 -18.31 8.42 -3.57
C ARG A 196 -19.05 7.31 -2.83
N LEU A 197 -19.00 7.31 -1.50
CA LEU A 197 -19.75 6.38 -0.66
C LEU A 197 -21.18 6.88 -0.35
N HIS A 198 -21.63 7.97 -0.94
CA HIS A 198 -22.95 8.56 -0.74
C HIS A 198 -23.31 8.72 0.74
N PHE A 199 -22.41 9.29 1.54
CA PHE A 199 -22.69 9.55 2.95
C PHE A 199 -23.90 10.47 3.11
N ARG A 200 -24.86 10.06 3.94
CA ARG A 200 -26.07 10.86 4.22
C ARG A 200 -25.75 12.21 4.85
N HIS A 201 -24.71 12.24 5.71
CA HIS A 201 -24.19 13.45 6.33
C HIS A 201 -22.67 13.38 6.41
N LYS A 202 -22.00 14.52 6.29
CA LYS A 202 -20.55 14.58 6.51
C LYS A 202 -20.25 14.26 7.97
N ASN A 203 -19.49 13.22 8.21
CA ASN A 203 -19.16 12.74 9.55
C ASN A 203 -17.76 12.11 9.55
N VAL A 204 -16.80 12.80 10.13
CA VAL A 204 -15.39 12.44 10.08
C VAL A 204 -14.78 12.54 11.46
N PHE A 205 -14.19 11.46 11.91
CA PHE A 205 -13.35 11.43 13.11
C PHE A 205 -11.88 11.31 12.70
N ARG A 206 -11.05 12.16 13.28
CA ARG A 206 -9.62 12.22 12.99
C ARG A 206 -8.81 11.95 14.23
N MET A 207 -7.97 10.94 14.20
CA MET A 207 -6.89 10.75 15.14
C MET A 207 -5.66 11.46 14.59
N SER A 208 -4.88 12.12 15.46
CA SER A 208 -3.63 12.71 15.03
C SER A 208 -2.73 11.66 14.37
N PHE A 209 -2.11 12.06 13.28
CA PHE A 209 -1.11 11.25 12.58
C PHE A 209 0.26 11.32 13.26
N GLU A 210 0.42 12.12 14.29
CA GLU A 210 1.67 12.26 15.05
C GLU A 210 2.06 10.94 15.74
N ARG A 211 3.32 10.58 15.58
CA ARG A 211 3.92 9.37 16.16
C ARG A 211 5.10 9.76 17.04
N ASN A 212 4.84 10.00 18.33
CA ASN A 212 5.85 10.44 19.30
C ASN A 212 6.98 9.43 19.52
N ASN A 213 6.74 8.16 19.22
CA ASN A 213 7.73 7.09 19.35
C ASN A 213 8.49 6.80 18.06
N LEU A 214 8.17 7.47 16.92
CA LEU A 214 8.77 7.21 15.63
C LEU A 214 9.58 8.41 15.15
N ALA A 215 10.90 8.23 15.06
CA ALA A 215 11.81 9.24 14.53
C ALA A 215 11.94 9.09 13.00
N TYR A 216 11.56 10.12 12.26
CA TYR A 216 11.75 10.20 10.81
C TYR A 216 13.12 10.82 10.52
N ILE A 217 13.93 10.14 9.70
CA ILE A 217 15.32 10.52 9.44
C ILE A 217 15.61 10.44 7.95
N VAL A 218 16.22 11.47 7.39
CA VAL A 218 16.78 11.43 6.02
C VAL A 218 18.30 11.43 6.14
N ARG A 219 18.93 10.38 5.63
CA ARG A 219 20.40 10.25 5.57
C ARG A 219 20.86 10.51 4.13
N LYS A 220 21.58 11.62 3.94
CA LYS A 220 22.19 11.95 2.64
C LYS A 220 23.50 11.16 2.51
N THR A 221 23.57 10.26 1.51
CA THR A 221 24.73 9.40 1.27
C THR A 221 24.80 8.98 -0.19
N GLU A 222 25.98 8.94 -0.74
CA GLU A 222 26.21 8.37 -2.07
C GLU A 222 26.42 6.84 -2.00
N ASN A 223 26.84 6.31 -0.85
CA ASN A 223 26.99 4.87 -0.65
C ASN A 223 25.90 4.32 0.28
N LYS A 224 24.71 4.11 -0.28
CA LYS A 224 23.55 3.61 0.46
C LYS A 224 23.78 2.22 1.07
N THR A 225 24.60 1.38 0.44
CA THR A 225 24.87 0.02 0.91
C THR A 225 25.70 0.03 2.19
N ALA A 226 26.76 0.82 2.23
CA ALA A 226 27.56 0.96 3.43
C ALA A 226 26.75 1.57 4.59
N GLU A 227 25.92 2.58 4.30
CA GLU A 227 25.06 3.20 5.30
C GLU A 227 23.97 2.24 5.83
N LEU A 228 23.39 1.41 4.96
CA LEU A 228 22.47 0.34 5.36
C LEU A 228 23.11 -0.61 6.38
N LEU A 229 24.32 -1.12 6.07
CA LEU A 229 25.06 -2.03 6.95
C LEU A 229 25.40 -1.35 8.28
N HIS A 230 25.86 -0.11 8.23
CA HIS A 230 26.15 0.67 9.43
C HIS A 230 24.92 0.82 10.35
N ILE A 231 23.78 1.21 9.79
CA ILE A 231 22.53 1.36 10.52
C ILE A 231 22.08 0.02 11.14
N LEU A 232 22.06 -1.05 10.33
CA LEU A 232 21.59 -2.35 10.82
C LEU A 232 22.51 -2.96 11.87
N ARG A 233 23.83 -2.69 11.83
CA ARG A 233 24.78 -3.10 12.88
C ARG A 233 24.60 -2.29 14.17
N SER A 234 24.32 -1.01 14.04
CA SER A 234 24.16 -0.10 15.18
C SER A 234 22.82 -0.27 15.89
N MET A 235 21.80 -0.81 15.23
CA MET A 235 20.43 -0.89 15.74
C MET A 235 19.94 -2.34 15.77
N PRO A 236 19.92 -2.98 16.96
CA PRO A 236 19.35 -4.32 17.09
C PRO A 236 17.82 -4.33 16.92
N GLY A 237 17.27 -5.52 16.70
CA GLY A 237 15.82 -5.74 16.56
C GLY A 237 15.36 -5.94 15.13
N SER A 238 14.06 -6.18 14.97
CA SER A 238 13.43 -6.46 13.69
C SER A 238 13.44 -5.24 12.77
N ALA A 239 13.73 -5.45 11.48
CA ALA A 239 13.84 -4.40 10.49
C ALA A 239 13.10 -4.73 9.20
N ILE A 240 12.67 -3.68 8.47
CA ILE A 240 12.17 -3.78 7.10
C ILE A 240 13.02 -2.86 6.23
N VAL A 241 13.47 -3.37 5.08
CA VAL A 241 14.21 -2.60 4.09
C VAL A 241 13.41 -2.56 2.79
N TYR A 242 12.96 -1.38 2.40
CA TYR A 242 12.21 -1.19 1.17
C TYR A 242 13.13 -0.87 0.00
N VAL A 243 12.96 -1.64 -1.08
CA VAL A 243 13.57 -1.42 -2.39
C VAL A 243 12.50 -1.51 -3.46
N ARG A 244 12.71 -0.84 -4.58
CA ARG A 244 11.70 -0.79 -5.65
C ARG A 244 11.70 -2.03 -6.55
N ASN A 245 12.86 -2.64 -6.77
CA ASN A 245 13.06 -3.68 -7.78
C ASN A 245 13.08 -5.08 -7.15
N ARG A 246 12.33 -6.03 -7.75
CA ARG A 246 12.31 -7.45 -7.32
C ARG A 246 13.71 -8.08 -7.31
N ARG A 247 14.54 -7.78 -8.30
CA ARG A 247 15.91 -8.26 -8.37
C ARG A 247 16.75 -7.74 -7.19
N ARG A 248 16.61 -6.44 -6.90
CA ARG A 248 17.35 -5.80 -5.81
C ARG A 248 16.97 -6.32 -4.43
N THR A 249 15.71 -6.84 -4.23
CA THR A 249 15.37 -7.50 -2.97
C THR A 249 16.28 -8.70 -2.69
N LYS A 250 16.56 -9.51 -3.71
CA LYS A 250 17.45 -10.68 -3.60
C LYS A 250 18.89 -10.25 -3.36
N GLU A 251 19.41 -9.32 -4.16
CA GLU A 251 20.80 -8.82 -4.07
C GLU A 251 21.11 -8.26 -2.67
N ILE A 252 20.23 -7.43 -2.11
CA ILE A 252 20.41 -6.89 -0.75
C ILE A 252 20.27 -7.98 0.31
N THR A 253 19.36 -8.94 0.14
CA THR A 253 19.22 -10.06 1.09
C THR A 253 20.47 -10.92 1.12
N GLU A 254 21.05 -11.26 -0.04
CA GLU A 254 22.29 -12.01 -0.15
C GLU A 254 23.44 -11.25 0.52
N LEU A 255 23.56 -9.95 0.25
CA LEU A 255 24.56 -9.09 0.87
C LEU A 255 24.42 -9.10 2.40
N LEU A 256 23.20 -8.93 2.94
CA LEU A 256 22.97 -8.92 4.40
C LEU A 256 23.33 -10.27 5.03
N ASN A 257 22.97 -11.38 4.41
CA ASN A 257 23.28 -12.72 4.91
C ASN A 257 24.80 -12.99 4.87
N ASN A 258 25.51 -12.51 3.85
CA ASN A 258 26.98 -12.60 3.78
C ASN A 258 27.67 -11.77 4.88
N GLU A 259 27.01 -10.70 5.35
CA GLU A 259 27.46 -9.85 6.46
C GLU A 259 26.91 -10.30 7.82
N TYR A 260 26.46 -11.56 7.92
CA TYR A 260 25.91 -12.20 9.13
C TYR A 260 24.67 -11.50 9.71
N ILE A 261 23.91 -10.79 8.88
CA ILE A 261 22.62 -10.20 9.25
C ILE A 261 21.52 -11.06 8.61
N THR A 262 20.83 -11.88 9.42
CA THR A 262 19.79 -12.79 8.92
C THR A 262 18.67 -12.03 8.22
N ALA A 263 18.46 -12.30 6.94
CA ALA A 263 17.49 -11.61 6.11
C ALA A 263 16.73 -12.54 5.18
N ASP A 264 15.47 -12.21 4.93
CA ASP A 264 14.65 -12.78 3.88
C ASP A 264 14.17 -11.69 2.92
N PHE A 265 13.69 -12.07 1.73
CA PHE A 265 13.14 -11.11 0.78
C PHE A 265 11.68 -11.41 0.43
N TYR A 266 10.93 -10.33 0.10
CA TYR A 266 9.52 -10.42 -0.24
C TYR A 266 9.14 -9.51 -1.41
N HIS A 267 8.44 -10.06 -2.41
CA HIS A 267 7.90 -9.30 -3.54
C HIS A 267 6.69 -10.00 -4.15
N ALA A 268 5.88 -9.29 -4.93
CA ALA A 268 4.63 -9.81 -5.52
C ALA A 268 4.84 -11.04 -6.43
N GLY A 269 6.00 -11.18 -7.06
CA GLY A 269 6.30 -12.31 -7.96
C GLY A 269 6.70 -13.63 -7.27
N LEU A 270 6.62 -13.73 -5.94
CA LEU A 270 6.75 -14.99 -5.21
C LEU A 270 5.40 -15.73 -5.21
N ASP A 271 5.45 -17.06 -5.20
CA ASP A 271 4.26 -17.88 -4.94
C ASP A 271 3.79 -17.71 -3.49
N ASP A 272 2.50 -18.01 -3.24
CA ASP A 272 1.88 -17.73 -1.96
C ASP A 272 2.49 -18.57 -0.81
N ALA A 273 2.88 -19.82 -1.06
CA ALA A 273 3.52 -20.66 -0.05
C ALA A 273 4.88 -20.09 0.39
N THR A 274 5.69 -19.63 -0.58
CA THR A 274 6.98 -18.97 -0.28
C THR A 274 6.76 -17.64 0.46
N LYS A 275 5.74 -16.86 0.10
CA LYS A 275 5.39 -15.63 0.81
C LYS A 275 5.07 -15.92 2.28
N ASP A 276 4.21 -16.92 2.53
CA ASP A 276 3.79 -17.30 3.89
C ASP A 276 4.97 -17.79 4.74
N ILE A 277 5.83 -18.65 4.19
CA ILE A 277 7.02 -19.16 4.89
C ILE A 277 7.95 -18.03 5.31
N ARG A 278 8.30 -17.12 4.39
CA ARG A 278 9.23 -16.01 4.67
C ARG A 278 8.64 -14.99 5.65
N GLN A 279 7.37 -14.70 5.50
CA GLN A 279 6.66 -13.84 6.44
C GLN A 279 6.67 -14.43 7.84
N HIS A 280 6.41 -15.74 7.97
CA HIS A 280 6.43 -16.45 9.26
C HIS A 280 7.83 -16.43 9.88
N ARG A 281 8.89 -16.71 9.12
CA ARG A 281 10.29 -16.66 9.60
C ARG A 281 10.67 -15.28 10.11
N TRP A 282 10.21 -14.23 9.45
CA TRP A 282 10.44 -12.87 9.91
C TRP A 282 9.58 -12.52 11.14
N GLN A 283 8.32 -12.97 11.19
CA GLN A 283 7.44 -12.78 12.35
C GLN A 283 7.97 -13.49 13.59
N SER A 284 8.48 -14.70 13.46
CA SER A 284 9.08 -15.49 14.56
C SER A 284 10.43 -14.94 15.03
N GLY A 285 11.09 -14.09 14.23
CA GLY A 285 12.43 -13.56 14.52
C GLY A 285 13.57 -14.44 14.02
N GLU A 286 13.29 -15.54 13.32
CA GLU A 286 14.31 -16.36 12.65
C GLU A 286 15.07 -15.55 11.60
N SER A 287 14.35 -14.74 10.81
CA SER A 287 14.92 -13.70 9.97
C SER A 287 14.73 -12.34 10.64
N ARG A 288 15.82 -11.64 10.90
CA ARG A 288 15.80 -10.31 11.52
C ARG A 288 15.30 -9.23 10.57
N VAL A 289 15.73 -9.28 9.31
CA VAL A 289 15.46 -8.25 8.30
C VAL A 289 14.59 -8.78 7.20
N MET A 290 13.53 -8.05 6.84
CA MET A 290 12.76 -8.31 5.63
C MET A 290 13.11 -7.27 4.56
N VAL A 291 13.73 -7.71 3.46
CA VAL A 291 14.00 -6.86 2.29
C VAL A 291 12.85 -7.00 1.30
N ALA A 292 12.14 -5.91 1.03
CA ALA A 292 10.88 -6.03 0.30
C ALA A 292 10.62 -4.90 -0.70
N THR A 293 9.77 -5.19 -1.68
CA THR A 293 9.07 -4.14 -2.42
C THR A 293 7.82 -3.70 -1.64
N ASN A 294 7.09 -2.69 -2.14
CA ASN A 294 5.80 -2.24 -1.59
C ASN A 294 4.75 -3.37 -1.46
N ALA A 295 4.97 -4.53 -2.10
CA ALA A 295 4.13 -5.72 -1.92
C ALA A 295 4.16 -6.28 -0.48
N PHE A 296 5.25 -6.06 0.25
CA PHE A 296 5.33 -6.35 1.68
C PHE A 296 4.80 -5.15 2.45
N GLY A 297 3.49 -5.10 2.53
CA GLY A 297 2.86 -3.88 2.95
C GLY A 297 1.62 -4.09 3.80
N MET A 298 0.48 -3.80 3.22
CA MET A 298 -0.81 -3.86 3.91
C MET A 298 -1.05 -5.24 4.53
N GLY A 299 -1.55 -5.29 5.75
CA GLY A 299 -1.86 -6.54 6.47
C GLY A 299 -0.72 -7.12 7.34
N ILE A 300 0.48 -6.55 7.31
CA ILE A 300 1.56 -7.02 8.17
C ILE A 300 1.41 -6.39 9.56
N ASP A 301 1.26 -7.25 10.56
CA ASP A 301 1.13 -6.84 11.95
C ASP A 301 2.22 -7.49 12.82
N LYS A 302 3.41 -6.88 12.83
CA LYS A 302 4.50 -7.19 13.76
C LYS A 302 4.75 -5.94 14.61
N PRO A 303 4.50 -5.97 15.92
CA PRO A 303 4.52 -4.77 16.76
C PRO A 303 5.94 -4.24 17.03
N ASP A 304 6.93 -5.12 17.08
CA ASP A 304 8.30 -4.88 17.53
C ASP A 304 9.30 -4.52 16.41
N VAL A 305 8.83 -4.00 15.29
CA VAL A 305 9.72 -3.48 14.24
C VAL A 305 10.42 -2.24 14.74
N ARG A 306 11.76 -2.30 14.86
CA ARG A 306 12.56 -1.18 15.38
C ARG A 306 12.93 -0.16 14.34
N ILE A 307 13.10 -0.60 13.08
CA ILE A 307 13.52 0.30 12.02
C ILE A 307 12.91 -0.10 10.67
N VAL A 308 12.48 0.91 9.93
CA VAL A 308 12.10 0.82 8.51
C VAL A 308 13.08 1.68 7.71
N ILE A 309 13.72 1.09 6.71
CA ILE A 309 14.73 1.76 5.87
C ILE A 309 14.26 1.76 4.42
N HIS A 310 14.25 2.93 3.79
CA HIS A 310 13.98 3.09 2.37
C HIS A 310 15.30 3.30 1.63
N MET A 311 15.71 2.30 0.83
CA MET A 311 16.85 2.38 -0.08
C MET A 311 16.52 3.16 -1.35
N ASP A 312 15.27 3.11 -1.78
CA ASP A 312 14.74 3.83 -2.92
C ASP A 312 13.58 4.72 -2.46
N LEU A 313 13.46 5.93 -3.03
CA LEU A 313 12.38 6.84 -2.67
C LEU A 313 11.02 6.27 -3.11
N PRO A 314 10.00 6.28 -2.24
CA PRO A 314 8.61 6.06 -2.64
C PRO A 314 8.12 7.13 -3.62
N ASP A 315 7.06 6.83 -4.35
CA ASP A 315 6.48 7.77 -5.33
C ASP A 315 5.60 8.85 -4.68
N SER A 316 5.33 8.74 -3.38
CA SER A 316 4.49 9.67 -2.66
C SER A 316 4.74 9.66 -1.14
N ILE A 317 4.35 10.74 -0.49
CA ILE A 317 4.37 10.86 0.98
C ILE A 317 3.42 9.85 1.63
N GLU A 318 2.27 9.56 1.02
CA GLU A 318 1.30 8.60 1.54
C GLU A 318 1.89 7.19 1.60
N ALA A 319 2.54 6.75 0.53
CA ALA A 319 3.22 5.45 0.49
C ALA A 319 4.33 5.40 1.54
N TYR A 320 5.17 6.45 1.61
CA TYR A 320 6.21 6.55 2.63
C TYR A 320 5.64 6.46 4.04
N PHE A 321 4.60 7.25 4.34
CA PHE A 321 3.99 7.29 5.67
C PHE A 321 3.40 5.94 6.08
N GLN A 322 2.75 5.24 5.14
CA GLN A 322 2.18 3.92 5.37
C GLN A 322 3.27 2.86 5.64
N GLU A 323 4.37 2.89 4.86
CA GLU A 323 5.50 1.98 5.00
C GLU A 323 6.30 2.27 6.27
N ALA A 324 6.65 3.52 6.54
CA ALA A 324 7.32 3.99 7.74
C ALA A 324 6.53 3.69 9.02
N GLY A 325 5.20 3.83 8.96
CA GLY A 325 4.28 3.58 10.07
C GLY A 325 4.22 2.13 10.56
N ARG A 326 4.95 1.20 9.92
CA ARG A 326 5.11 -0.18 10.40
C ARG A 326 6.04 -0.28 11.58
N ALA A 327 6.95 0.67 11.75
CA ALA A 327 7.85 0.71 12.88
C ALA A 327 7.16 1.16 14.18
N GLY A 328 7.54 0.55 15.31
CA GLY A 328 7.14 0.96 16.65
C GLY A 328 5.64 0.88 16.95
N ARG A 329 4.94 -0.14 16.47
CA ARG A 329 3.51 -0.32 16.78
C ARG A 329 3.25 -0.69 18.24
N ASP A 330 4.26 -1.19 18.93
CA ASP A 330 4.25 -1.48 20.35
C ASP A 330 4.42 -0.23 21.24
N GLY A 331 4.56 0.95 20.64
CA GLY A 331 4.78 2.22 21.35
C GLY A 331 6.23 2.46 21.75
N GLN A 332 7.13 1.49 21.58
CA GLN A 332 8.55 1.67 21.84
C GLN A 332 9.22 2.51 20.74
N LYS A 333 10.36 3.13 21.10
CA LYS A 333 11.10 3.98 20.16
C LYS A 333 11.50 3.21 18.91
N ALA A 334 11.23 3.80 17.76
CA ALA A 334 11.51 3.23 16.47
C ALA A 334 11.93 4.32 15.46
N TYR A 335 12.48 3.89 14.33
CA TYR A 335 13.06 4.79 13.35
C TYR A 335 12.55 4.48 11.94
N ALA A 336 12.29 5.54 11.17
CA ALA A 336 12.01 5.46 9.75
C ALA A 336 13.11 6.25 9.01
N VAL A 337 13.96 5.55 8.28
CA VAL A 337 15.15 6.12 7.65
C VAL A 337 15.00 6.07 6.14
N ILE A 338 15.20 7.21 5.49
CA ILE A 338 15.37 7.30 4.03
C ILE A 338 16.86 7.48 3.74
N LEU A 339 17.41 6.64 2.87
CA LEU A 339 18.74 6.82 2.31
C LEU A 339 18.62 7.59 0.98
N TYR A 340 19.07 8.83 0.99
CA TYR A 340 18.95 9.74 -0.14
C TYR A 340 20.30 10.02 -0.79
N ALA A 341 20.41 9.75 -2.10
CA ALA A 341 21.52 10.15 -2.95
C ALA A 341 21.05 11.22 -3.94
N LYS A 342 21.97 12.07 -4.43
CA LYS A 342 21.63 13.12 -5.41
C LYS A 342 21.02 12.55 -6.70
N SER A 343 21.46 11.36 -7.11
CA SER A 343 20.92 10.62 -8.26
C SER A 343 19.45 10.22 -8.13
N ASP A 344 18.93 10.13 -6.89
CA ASP A 344 17.53 9.77 -6.66
C ASP A 344 16.57 10.80 -7.22
N LYS A 345 16.94 12.08 -7.19
CA LYS A 345 16.13 13.17 -7.77
C LYS A 345 15.87 12.91 -9.25
N THR A 346 16.93 12.66 -10.01
CA THR A 346 16.82 12.37 -11.46
C THR A 346 16.02 11.09 -11.71
N THR A 347 16.28 10.04 -10.90
CA THR A 347 15.57 8.77 -11.00
C THR A 347 14.07 8.94 -10.72
N LEU A 348 13.71 9.74 -9.72
CA LEU A 348 12.32 9.97 -9.36
C LEU A 348 11.58 10.79 -10.43
N HIS A 349 12.21 11.85 -10.98
CA HIS A 349 11.65 12.60 -12.09
C HIS A 349 11.47 11.77 -13.36
N LYS A 350 12.39 10.85 -13.67
CA LYS A 350 12.28 9.94 -14.81
C LYS A 350 11.04 9.05 -14.74
N ARG A 351 10.52 8.77 -13.54
CA ARG A 351 9.30 7.96 -13.37
C ARG A 351 8.05 8.64 -13.94
N ILE A 352 8.05 9.97 -14.06
CA ILE A 352 6.90 10.71 -14.61
C ILE A 352 6.66 10.32 -16.07
N PRO A 353 7.62 10.51 -17.02
CA PRO A 353 7.43 10.07 -18.40
C PRO A 353 7.34 8.55 -18.54
N ASP A 354 7.95 7.76 -17.66
CA ASP A 354 7.81 6.29 -17.66
C ASP A 354 6.38 5.86 -17.31
N THR A 355 5.70 6.57 -16.40
CA THR A 355 4.32 6.27 -15.96
C THR A 355 3.27 6.93 -16.85
N PHE A 356 3.56 8.11 -17.35
CA PHE A 356 2.71 8.91 -18.25
C PHE A 356 3.49 9.27 -19.52
N PRO A 357 3.75 8.28 -20.40
CA PRO A 357 4.37 8.56 -21.69
C PRO A 357 3.49 9.51 -22.52
N GLU A 358 4.09 10.26 -23.43
CA GLU A 358 3.37 11.21 -24.29
C GLU A 358 2.22 10.52 -25.07
N LYS A 359 1.15 11.26 -25.35
CA LYS A 359 -0.05 10.71 -26.01
C LYS A 359 0.26 10.11 -27.38
N GLU A 360 1.20 10.70 -28.11
CA GLU A 360 1.72 10.16 -29.36
C GLU A 360 2.33 8.78 -29.17
N TYR A 361 3.16 8.61 -28.16
CA TYR A 361 3.75 7.30 -27.82
C TYR A 361 2.68 6.25 -27.49
N ILE A 362 1.62 6.64 -26.76
CA ILE A 362 0.51 5.73 -26.44
C ILE A 362 -0.24 5.31 -27.71
N ARG A 363 -0.44 6.22 -28.67
CA ARG A 363 -1.03 5.94 -29.96
C ARG A 363 -0.15 5.02 -30.80
N ASP A 364 1.15 5.27 -30.82
CA ASP A 364 2.13 4.42 -31.51
C ASP A 364 2.15 3.01 -30.93
N VAL A 365 2.11 2.85 -29.60
CA VAL A 365 2.00 1.55 -28.96
C VAL A 365 0.71 0.82 -29.39
N TYR A 366 -0.43 1.53 -29.43
CA TYR A 366 -1.68 0.95 -29.89
C TYR A 366 -1.59 0.51 -31.36
N GLU A 367 -1.01 1.32 -32.25
CA GLU A 367 -0.86 1.01 -33.66
C GLU A 367 0.07 -0.20 -33.86
N HIS A 368 1.22 -0.21 -33.17
CA HIS A 368 2.15 -1.32 -33.22
C HIS A 368 1.57 -2.64 -32.67
N LEU A 369 0.64 -2.58 -31.71
CA LEU A 369 -0.10 -3.77 -31.28
C LEU A 369 -0.94 -4.35 -32.42
N GLN A 370 -1.55 -3.51 -33.26
CA GLN A 370 -2.32 -3.96 -34.41
C GLN A 370 -1.40 -4.65 -35.44
N TYR A 371 -0.22 -4.10 -35.68
CA TYR A 371 0.79 -4.74 -36.53
C TYR A 371 1.35 -6.02 -35.92
N TYR A 372 1.54 -6.05 -34.60
CA TYR A 372 2.03 -7.23 -33.89
C TYR A 372 1.10 -8.43 -34.05
N TYR A 373 -0.21 -8.18 -34.00
CA TYR A 373 -1.24 -9.20 -34.12
C TYR A 373 -1.83 -9.32 -35.55
N GLN A 374 -1.33 -8.56 -36.51
CA GLN A 374 -1.81 -8.54 -37.91
C GLN A 374 -3.34 -8.33 -37.99
N MET A 375 -3.86 -7.38 -37.22
CA MET A 375 -5.29 -7.13 -37.11
C MET A 375 -5.75 -6.13 -38.19
N ALA A 376 -6.83 -6.43 -38.93
CA ALA A 376 -7.39 -5.51 -39.90
C ALA A 376 -8.24 -4.40 -39.26
N MET A 377 -8.49 -3.32 -39.99
CA MET A 377 -9.39 -2.24 -39.55
C MET A 377 -10.82 -2.77 -39.42
N GLY A 378 -11.49 -2.38 -38.31
CA GLY A 378 -12.84 -2.88 -37.98
C GLY A 378 -12.89 -4.26 -37.35
N ASP A 379 -11.75 -4.96 -37.26
CA ASP A 379 -11.62 -6.21 -36.52
C ASP A 379 -11.23 -5.99 -35.07
N GLY A 380 -11.26 -7.04 -34.30
CA GLY A 380 -10.62 -7.09 -32.95
C GLY A 380 -11.57 -7.10 -31.78
N LEU A 381 -12.82 -6.68 -31.90
CA LEU A 381 -13.80 -6.73 -30.82
C LEU A 381 -13.82 -8.12 -30.16
N ASP A 382 -13.69 -8.17 -28.85
CA ASP A 382 -13.63 -9.38 -28.01
C ASP A 382 -12.48 -10.36 -28.34
N CYS A 383 -11.54 -9.97 -29.20
CA CYS A 383 -10.38 -10.79 -29.50
C CYS A 383 -9.40 -10.81 -28.31
N VAL A 384 -9.09 -12.02 -27.84
CA VAL A 384 -8.09 -12.28 -26.81
C VAL A 384 -6.77 -12.67 -27.45
N ARG A 385 -5.69 -12.00 -27.08
CA ARG A 385 -4.34 -12.26 -27.59
C ARG A 385 -3.36 -12.38 -26.44
N GLU A 386 -2.52 -13.43 -26.48
CA GLU A 386 -1.36 -13.52 -25.56
C GLU A 386 -0.40 -12.38 -25.85
N PHE A 387 0.13 -11.76 -24.83
CA PHE A 387 1.06 -10.64 -24.96
C PHE A 387 2.38 -10.92 -24.27
N ASN A 388 3.46 -10.85 -25.03
CA ASN A 388 4.82 -10.87 -24.49
C ASN A 388 5.44 -9.49 -24.67
N ILE A 389 5.53 -8.76 -23.55
CA ILE A 389 6.04 -7.39 -23.56
C ILE A 389 7.51 -7.32 -24.02
N GLU A 390 8.34 -8.33 -23.67
CA GLU A 390 9.76 -8.34 -24.04
C GLU A 390 9.93 -8.55 -25.54
N ASP A 391 9.14 -9.46 -26.13
CA ASP A 391 9.14 -9.72 -27.59
C ASP A 391 8.60 -8.51 -28.36
N PHE A 392 7.50 -7.93 -27.90
CA PHE A 392 6.95 -6.70 -28.47
C PHE A 392 7.96 -5.55 -28.44
N CYS A 393 8.59 -5.31 -27.28
CA CYS A 393 9.59 -4.26 -27.13
C CYS A 393 10.81 -4.49 -28.01
N ARG A 394 11.25 -5.74 -28.19
CA ARG A 394 12.37 -6.09 -29.08
C ARG A 394 12.02 -5.79 -30.54
N LYS A 395 10.81 -6.17 -30.96
CA LYS A 395 10.34 -6.01 -32.35
C LYS A 395 10.23 -4.53 -32.75
N PHE A 396 9.68 -3.70 -31.85
CA PHE A 396 9.41 -2.29 -32.15
C PHE A 396 10.39 -1.31 -31.48
N LYS A 397 11.46 -1.81 -30.87
CA LYS A 397 12.52 -1.01 -30.20
C LYS A 397 11.99 -0.13 -29.07
N TYR A 398 11.08 -0.63 -28.28
CA TYR A 398 10.52 0.02 -27.10
C TYR A 398 11.19 -0.42 -25.80
N PHE A 399 10.93 0.34 -24.72
CA PHE A 399 11.25 -0.04 -23.35
C PHE A 399 10.02 -0.61 -22.63
N PRO A 400 10.15 -1.69 -21.84
CA PRO A 400 8.99 -2.37 -21.24
C PRO A 400 8.14 -1.49 -20.32
N VAL A 401 8.76 -0.61 -19.51
CA VAL A 401 8.04 0.19 -18.52
C VAL A 401 7.07 1.20 -19.15
N PRO A 402 7.48 2.05 -20.12
CA PRO A 402 6.55 2.94 -20.81
C PRO A 402 5.48 2.19 -21.61
N VAL A 403 5.78 1.01 -22.17
CA VAL A 403 4.77 0.18 -22.88
C VAL A 403 3.73 -0.35 -21.90
N ASP A 404 4.13 -0.90 -20.74
CA ASP A 404 3.19 -1.34 -19.69
C ASP A 404 2.28 -0.17 -19.25
N SER A 405 2.86 1.02 -19.07
CA SER A 405 2.10 2.22 -18.72
C SER A 405 1.12 2.65 -19.81
N ALA A 406 1.53 2.62 -21.09
CA ALA A 406 0.67 2.93 -22.22
C ALA A 406 -0.51 1.94 -22.31
N LEU A 407 -0.28 0.64 -22.13
CA LEU A 407 -1.32 -0.38 -22.11
C LEU A 407 -2.32 -0.17 -20.97
N ARG A 408 -1.85 0.22 -19.79
CA ARG A 408 -2.72 0.56 -18.66
C ARG A 408 -3.57 1.80 -18.92
N ILE A 409 -3.00 2.82 -19.57
CA ILE A 409 -3.75 4.03 -19.97
C ILE A 409 -4.79 3.68 -21.02
N LEU A 410 -4.46 2.87 -22.04
CA LEU A 410 -5.40 2.41 -23.04
C LEU A 410 -6.54 1.56 -22.43
N THR A 411 -6.23 0.75 -21.41
CA THR A 411 -7.23 0.00 -20.64
C THR A 411 -8.19 0.94 -19.92
N GLN A 412 -7.68 1.96 -19.28
CA GLN A 412 -8.51 2.95 -18.57
C GLN A 412 -9.33 3.83 -19.53
N ALA A 413 -8.82 4.06 -20.73
CA ALA A 413 -9.54 4.75 -21.79
C ALA A 413 -10.57 3.85 -22.51
N GLY A 414 -10.63 2.55 -22.17
CA GLY A 414 -11.61 1.60 -22.67
C GLY A 414 -11.37 1.12 -24.11
N TYR A 415 -10.12 1.07 -24.57
CA TYR A 415 -9.75 0.55 -25.90
C TYR A 415 -9.36 -0.92 -25.86
N LEU A 416 -8.82 -1.37 -24.76
CA LEU A 416 -8.41 -2.74 -24.54
C LEU A 416 -8.48 -3.05 -23.04
N GLU A 417 -8.45 -4.33 -22.68
CA GLU A 417 -8.20 -4.82 -21.33
C GLU A 417 -6.83 -5.50 -21.33
N TYR A 418 -5.90 -4.97 -20.51
CA TYR A 418 -4.58 -5.53 -20.33
C TYR A 418 -4.47 -6.16 -18.95
N THR A 419 -4.29 -7.48 -18.92
CA THR A 419 -4.12 -8.24 -17.69
C THR A 419 -2.66 -8.60 -17.52
N ALA A 420 -2.03 -7.97 -16.55
CA ALA A 420 -0.63 -8.26 -16.16
C ALA A 420 -0.51 -9.44 -15.16
N GLU A 421 -1.62 -10.00 -14.69
CA GLU A 421 -1.65 -11.03 -13.66
C GLU A 421 -1.25 -12.41 -14.19
N GLN A 422 -0.28 -13.02 -13.53
CA GLN A 422 0.35 -14.28 -13.90
C GLN A 422 -0.41 -15.54 -13.42
N ASP A 423 -1.57 -15.41 -12.75
CA ASP A 423 -2.29 -16.53 -12.11
C ASP A 423 -3.82 -16.45 -12.27
N SER A 424 -4.33 -16.01 -13.43
CA SER A 424 -5.77 -16.03 -13.68
C SER A 424 -6.25 -17.45 -13.98
N THR A 425 -7.34 -17.88 -13.33
CA THR A 425 -8.11 -19.08 -13.74
C THR A 425 -8.64 -18.90 -15.14
N SER A 426 -8.73 -19.99 -15.91
CA SER A 426 -9.32 -19.98 -17.26
C SER A 426 -10.72 -19.38 -17.24
N ARG A 427 -11.08 -18.63 -18.30
CA ARG A 427 -12.40 -18.00 -18.44
C ARG A 427 -12.97 -18.34 -19.80
N ILE A 428 -14.30 -18.44 -19.86
CA ILE A 428 -15.04 -18.69 -21.10
C ILE A 428 -16.27 -17.80 -21.21
N LEU A 429 -16.55 -17.32 -22.40
CA LEU A 429 -17.76 -16.61 -22.77
C LEU A 429 -18.28 -17.22 -24.12
N PHE A 430 -19.53 -17.61 -24.21
CA PHE A 430 -20.13 -17.98 -25.50
C PHE A 430 -20.46 -16.72 -26.28
N THR A 431 -19.92 -16.61 -27.47
CA THR A 431 -20.12 -15.46 -28.39
C THR A 431 -21.33 -15.64 -29.31
N ILE A 432 -21.85 -16.85 -29.36
CA ILE A 432 -23.07 -17.22 -30.14
C ILE A 432 -24.28 -17.28 -29.19
N ARG A 433 -25.48 -17.22 -29.76
CA ARG A 433 -26.73 -17.37 -29.01
C ARG A 433 -26.98 -18.82 -28.62
N ARG A 434 -27.75 -19.00 -27.52
CA ARG A 434 -28.06 -20.35 -26.99
C ARG A 434 -28.78 -21.26 -27.96
N ASP A 435 -29.62 -20.73 -28.84
CA ASP A 435 -30.35 -21.43 -29.92
C ASP A 435 -29.43 -21.90 -31.05
N GLU A 436 -28.30 -21.23 -31.27
CA GLU A 436 -27.32 -21.62 -32.28
C GLU A 436 -26.49 -22.85 -31.88
N LEU A 437 -26.45 -23.19 -30.59
CA LEU A 437 -25.72 -24.36 -30.08
C LEU A 437 -26.22 -25.70 -30.64
N TYR A 438 -27.48 -25.77 -31.07
CA TYR A 438 -28.02 -27.01 -31.69
C TYR A 438 -27.32 -27.37 -32.99
N ARG A 439 -26.78 -26.40 -33.72
CA ARG A 439 -26.01 -26.60 -34.93
C ARG A 439 -24.62 -27.20 -34.70
N LEU A 440 -24.12 -27.17 -33.45
CA LEU A 440 -22.79 -27.65 -33.11
C LEU A 440 -22.73 -29.15 -32.80
N ARG A 441 -23.88 -29.85 -32.73
CA ARG A 441 -23.92 -31.30 -32.47
C ARG A 441 -23.23 -32.13 -33.56
N GLU A 442 -22.99 -31.57 -34.73
CA GLU A 442 -22.31 -32.23 -35.85
C GLU A 442 -20.76 -32.14 -35.74
N MET A 443 -20.22 -31.47 -34.74
CA MET A 443 -18.76 -31.20 -34.63
C MET A 443 -17.97 -32.33 -33.93
N GLY A 444 -18.62 -33.43 -33.56
CA GLY A 444 -18.01 -34.59 -32.92
C GLY A 444 -18.40 -34.78 -31.46
N GLU A 445 -18.43 -36.06 -31.02
CA GLU A 445 -18.92 -36.42 -29.67
C GLU A 445 -18.13 -35.79 -28.52
N ASP A 446 -16.82 -35.66 -28.64
CA ASP A 446 -15.97 -35.09 -27.62
C ASP A 446 -16.22 -33.60 -27.43
N MET A 447 -16.45 -32.88 -28.51
CA MET A 447 -16.78 -31.47 -28.51
C MET A 447 -18.15 -31.22 -27.87
N ASP A 448 -19.15 -32.01 -28.24
CA ASP A 448 -20.50 -31.89 -27.65
C ASP A 448 -20.45 -32.21 -26.14
N ARG A 449 -19.72 -33.27 -25.73
CA ARG A 449 -19.49 -33.58 -24.30
C ARG A 449 -18.87 -32.42 -23.57
N LEU A 450 -17.87 -31.73 -24.14
CA LEU A 450 -17.23 -30.57 -23.53
C LEU A 450 -18.22 -29.40 -23.41
N ILE A 451 -18.92 -29.04 -24.45
CA ILE A 451 -19.94 -27.97 -24.44
C ILE A 451 -21.01 -28.26 -23.38
N GLN A 452 -21.54 -29.47 -23.34
CA GLN A 452 -22.53 -29.90 -22.34
C GLN A 452 -21.96 -29.83 -20.91
N ALA A 453 -20.72 -30.24 -20.71
CA ALA A 453 -20.05 -30.16 -19.40
C ALA A 453 -19.88 -28.71 -18.97
N VAL A 454 -19.50 -27.80 -19.86
CA VAL A 454 -19.39 -26.36 -19.57
C VAL A 454 -20.76 -25.78 -19.18
N LEU A 455 -21.80 -26.03 -19.98
CA LEU A 455 -23.15 -25.51 -19.76
C LEU A 455 -23.77 -26.01 -18.43
N ARG A 456 -23.51 -27.28 -18.09
CA ARG A 456 -24.00 -27.87 -16.83
C ARG A 456 -23.19 -27.41 -15.60
N SER A 457 -21.93 -27.10 -15.79
CA SER A 457 -21.02 -26.74 -14.69
C SER A 457 -21.03 -25.27 -14.37
N TYR A 458 -21.27 -24.42 -15.36
CA TYR A 458 -21.09 -22.98 -15.25
C TYR A 458 -22.33 -22.25 -15.77
N THR A 459 -22.84 -21.30 -14.98
CA THR A 459 -23.96 -20.43 -15.35
C THR A 459 -23.43 -19.05 -15.73
N GLY A 460 -24.15 -18.32 -16.57
CA GLY A 460 -23.75 -16.97 -17.00
C GLY A 460 -22.75 -16.95 -18.17
N VAL A 461 -22.40 -18.10 -18.73
CA VAL A 461 -21.42 -18.23 -19.84
C VAL A 461 -21.83 -17.55 -21.15
N PHE A 462 -23.07 -17.06 -21.28
CA PHE A 462 -23.57 -16.30 -22.44
C PHE A 462 -23.63 -14.80 -22.18
N THR A 463 -23.47 -14.37 -20.93
CA THR A 463 -23.66 -12.95 -20.54
C THR A 463 -22.37 -12.29 -20.12
N ASP A 464 -21.42 -13.07 -19.56
CA ASP A 464 -20.14 -12.56 -19.13
C ASP A 464 -19.09 -13.68 -19.06
N TYR A 465 -17.81 -13.28 -19.02
CA TYR A 465 -16.71 -14.22 -18.83
C TYR A 465 -16.86 -14.98 -17.51
N THR A 466 -17.06 -16.29 -17.64
CA THR A 466 -17.21 -17.19 -16.50
C THR A 466 -15.92 -17.96 -16.27
N TYR A 467 -15.44 -17.97 -15.01
CA TYR A 467 -14.27 -18.75 -14.63
C TYR A 467 -14.54 -20.24 -14.75
N ILE A 468 -13.67 -20.95 -15.44
CA ILE A 468 -13.74 -22.41 -15.60
C ILE A 468 -12.49 -23.08 -15.03
N ASN A 469 -12.67 -24.34 -14.61
CA ASN A 469 -11.56 -25.20 -14.18
C ASN A 469 -11.45 -26.38 -15.15
N GLU A 470 -10.36 -26.43 -15.90
CA GLU A 470 -10.10 -27.44 -16.94
C GLU A 470 -9.93 -28.83 -16.33
N ASP A 471 -9.36 -28.94 -15.11
CA ASP A 471 -9.21 -30.22 -14.41
C ASP A 471 -10.59 -30.80 -14.02
N SER A 472 -11.51 -29.94 -13.58
CA SER A 472 -12.89 -30.34 -13.29
C SER A 472 -13.67 -30.75 -14.55
N LEU A 473 -13.43 -30.05 -15.67
CA LEU A 473 -14.00 -30.43 -16.96
C LEU A 473 -13.42 -31.75 -17.46
N ALA A 474 -12.13 -31.98 -17.29
CA ALA A 474 -11.47 -33.25 -17.65
C ALA A 474 -12.10 -34.43 -16.92
N ILE A 475 -12.32 -34.33 -15.61
CA ILE A 475 -12.98 -35.37 -14.79
C ILE A 475 -14.40 -35.63 -15.29
N ARG A 476 -15.15 -34.59 -15.65
CA ARG A 476 -16.56 -34.71 -16.08
C ARG A 476 -16.76 -35.26 -17.51
N THR A 477 -15.81 -34.97 -18.39
CA THR A 477 -15.88 -35.37 -19.79
C THR A 477 -15.15 -36.67 -20.09
N GLY A 478 -14.23 -37.10 -19.18
CA GLY A 478 -13.32 -38.20 -19.43
C GLY A 478 -12.16 -37.87 -20.37
N LEU A 479 -12.02 -36.59 -20.76
CA LEU A 479 -10.95 -36.11 -21.60
C LEU A 479 -9.72 -35.69 -20.77
N THR A 480 -8.57 -35.74 -21.39
CA THR A 480 -7.36 -35.17 -20.76
C THR A 480 -7.43 -33.64 -20.74
N ARG A 481 -6.77 -33.01 -19.79
CA ARG A 481 -6.67 -31.54 -19.71
C ARG A 481 -6.14 -30.92 -21.01
N ARG A 482 -5.18 -31.60 -21.69
CA ARG A 482 -4.65 -31.15 -22.98
C ARG A 482 -5.74 -31.15 -24.08
N GLN A 483 -6.54 -32.19 -24.15
CA GLN A 483 -7.67 -32.27 -25.10
C GLN A 483 -8.72 -31.19 -24.80
N ILE A 484 -9.06 -30.96 -23.54
CA ILE A 484 -9.97 -29.85 -23.15
C ILE A 484 -9.40 -28.50 -23.64
N TYR A 485 -8.13 -28.24 -23.40
CA TYR A 485 -7.48 -27.02 -23.89
C TYR A 485 -7.53 -26.89 -25.41
N GLU A 486 -7.15 -27.94 -26.15
CA GLU A 486 -7.11 -27.93 -27.59
C GLU A 486 -8.52 -27.71 -28.19
N GLN A 487 -9.56 -28.31 -27.58
CA GLN A 487 -10.96 -28.13 -28.01
C GLN A 487 -11.50 -26.73 -27.68
N LEU A 488 -11.19 -26.17 -26.51
CA LEU A 488 -11.60 -24.80 -26.16
C LEU A 488 -10.91 -23.77 -27.09
N VAL A 489 -9.65 -24.00 -27.44
CA VAL A 489 -8.94 -23.17 -28.43
C VAL A 489 -9.57 -23.31 -29.82
N HIS A 490 -10.00 -24.53 -30.21
CA HIS A 490 -10.68 -24.75 -31.49
C HIS A 490 -12.05 -24.05 -31.56
N LEU A 491 -12.84 -24.13 -30.49
CA LEU A 491 -14.10 -23.40 -30.36
C LEU A 491 -13.90 -21.88 -30.43
N ALA A 492 -12.79 -21.38 -29.82
CA ALA A 492 -12.46 -19.98 -29.91
C ALA A 492 -12.07 -19.53 -31.32
N LYS A 493 -11.33 -20.36 -32.07
CA LYS A 493 -11.01 -20.10 -33.50
C LYS A 493 -12.25 -20.04 -34.36
N LEU A 494 -13.26 -20.84 -34.03
CA LEU A 494 -14.56 -20.86 -34.75
C LEU A 494 -15.49 -19.71 -34.29
N ARG A 495 -15.04 -18.84 -33.40
CA ARG A 495 -15.85 -17.75 -32.82
C ARG A 495 -17.13 -18.22 -32.13
N ILE A 496 -17.13 -19.43 -31.59
CA ILE A 496 -18.24 -19.99 -30.80
C ILE A 496 -18.13 -19.56 -29.35
N VAL A 497 -16.90 -19.52 -28.86
CA VAL A 497 -16.57 -19.04 -27.51
C VAL A 497 -15.41 -18.06 -27.57
N SER A 498 -15.36 -17.16 -26.62
CA SER A 498 -14.13 -16.46 -26.26
C SER A 498 -13.52 -17.18 -25.06
N TYR A 499 -12.36 -17.79 -25.26
CA TYR A 499 -11.67 -18.60 -24.25
C TYR A 499 -10.35 -17.98 -23.84
N ILE A 500 -10.19 -17.73 -22.56
CA ILE A 500 -8.99 -17.21 -21.94
C ILE A 500 -8.37 -18.32 -21.09
N PRO A 501 -7.31 -18.98 -21.55
CA PRO A 501 -6.70 -20.09 -20.82
C PRO A 501 -5.96 -19.62 -19.57
N ARG A 502 -5.86 -20.49 -18.57
CA ARG A 502 -4.95 -20.33 -17.44
C ARG A 502 -3.50 -20.41 -17.94
N LYS A 503 -2.85 -19.28 -18.10
CA LYS A 503 -1.44 -19.21 -18.46
C LYS A 503 -0.71 -18.15 -17.63
N LYS A 504 0.59 -18.32 -17.53
CA LYS A 504 1.51 -17.36 -16.87
C LYS A 504 1.85 -16.14 -17.74
N THR A 505 1.24 -16.00 -18.90
CA THR A 505 1.50 -14.90 -19.84
C THR A 505 0.38 -13.88 -19.77
N PRO A 506 0.70 -12.57 -19.73
CA PRO A 506 -0.29 -11.50 -19.89
C PRO A 506 -1.10 -11.63 -21.16
N TYR A 507 -2.34 -11.10 -21.18
CA TYR A 507 -3.11 -10.97 -22.41
C TYR A 507 -3.62 -9.58 -22.63
N ILE A 508 -3.98 -9.34 -23.90
CA ILE A 508 -4.73 -8.17 -24.34
C ILE A 508 -6.06 -8.65 -24.90
N ILE A 509 -7.15 -8.09 -24.37
CA ILE A 509 -8.50 -8.27 -24.89
C ILE A 509 -8.91 -6.95 -25.50
N TYR A 510 -9.31 -6.94 -26.76
CA TYR A 510 -9.80 -5.74 -27.40
C TYR A 510 -11.27 -5.53 -27.06
N THR A 511 -11.57 -4.42 -26.38
CA THR A 511 -12.93 -4.05 -25.96
C THR A 511 -13.70 -3.29 -27.06
N ARG A 512 -13.01 -2.97 -28.16
CA ARG A 512 -13.55 -2.26 -29.33
C ARG A 512 -12.91 -2.80 -30.60
N GLU A 513 -13.57 -2.54 -31.73
CA GLU A 513 -12.99 -2.73 -33.05
C GLU A 513 -11.74 -1.87 -33.22
N ARG A 514 -10.81 -2.34 -34.06
CA ARG A 514 -9.62 -1.57 -34.41
C ARG A 514 -10.03 -0.25 -35.10
N ILE A 515 -9.55 0.84 -34.54
CA ILE A 515 -9.67 2.19 -35.12
C ILE A 515 -8.28 2.73 -35.48
N GLU A 516 -8.24 3.77 -36.26
CA GLU A 516 -7.01 4.52 -36.52
C GLU A 516 -6.45 5.10 -35.22
N ALA A 517 -5.13 4.98 -35.01
CA ALA A 517 -4.48 5.44 -33.80
C ALA A 517 -4.72 6.95 -33.51
N GLN A 518 -4.86 7.75 -34.57
CA GLN A 518 -5.13 9.19 -34.46
C GLN A 518 -6.53 9.48 -33.88
N ARG A 519 -7.49 8.56 -34.03
CA ARG A 519 -8.84 8.69 -33.45
C ARG A 519 -8.95 8.26 -31.99
N ILE A 520 -7.83 7.81 -31.40
CA ILE A 520 -7.81 7.47 -29.98
C ILE A 520 -7.93 8.76 -29.18
N HIS A 521 -9.03 8.84 -28.45
CA HIS A 521 -9.30 9.93 -27.50
C HIS A 521 -9.01 9.46 -26.08
N ILE A 522 -8.03 10.07 -25.42
CA ILE A 522 -7.70 9.84 -24.02
C ILE A 522 -8.18 11.06 -23.25
N SER A 523 -9.20 10.87 -22.41
CA SER A 523 -9.82 11.97 -21.68
C SER A 523 -8.85 12.60 -20.65
N PRO A 524 -9.05 13.90 -20.32
CA PRO A 524 -8.23 14.57 -19.31
C PRO A 524 -8.23 13.86 -17.95
N GLU A 525 -9.32 13.21 -17.57
CA GLU A 525 -9.45 12.47 -16.32
C GLU A 525 -8.52 11.25 -16.29
N VAL A 526 -8.31 10.60 -17.43
CA VAL A 526 -7.46 9.41 -17.56
C VAL A 526 -5.98 9.80 -17.65
N TYR A 527 -5.64 10.90 -18.26
CA TYR A 527 -4.24 11.26 -18.51
C TYR A 527 -3.80 12.55 -17.78
N GLU A 528 -4.25 13.75 -18.19
CA GLU A 528 -3.71 15.01 -17.70
C GLU A 528 -3.88 15.20 -16.21
N HIS A 529 -5.09 14.96 -15.69
CA HIS A 529 -5.36 15.14 -14.26
C HIS A 529 -4.59 14.12 -13.41
N ARG A 530 -4.36 12.92 -13.92
CA ARG A 530 -3.59 11.89 -13.22
C ARG A 530 -2.10 12.17 -13.27
N LYS A 531 -1.59 12.63 -14.43
CA LYS A 531 -0.19 13.05 -14.59
C LYS A 531 0.14 14.19 -13.64
N ALA A 532 -0.66 15.26 -13.63
CA ALA A 532 -0.45 16.41 -12.74
C ALA A 532 -0.45 16.01 -11.27
N ARG A 533 -1.36 15.12 -10.84
CA ARG A 533 -1.38 14.61 -9.47
C ARG A 533 -0.15 13.78 -9.14
N TYR A 534 0.29 12.94 -10.06
CA TYR A 534 1.50 12.14 -9.87
C TYR A 534 2.74 13.03 -9.75
N GLU A 535 2.86 14.06 -10.58
CA GLU A 535 3.92 15.08 -10.52
C GLU A 535 3.91 15.81 -9.17
N THR A 536 2.74 16.23 -8.69
CA THR A 536 2.59 16.88 -7.38
C THR A 536 3.10 15.98 -6.25
N ARG A 537 2.79 14.69 -6.28
CA ARG A 537 3.26 13.72 -5.27
C ARG A 537 4.76 13.50 -5.33
N ILE A 538 5.32 13.36 -6.53
CA ILE A 538 6.76 13.24 -6.74
C ILE A 538 7.49 14.48 -6.18
N ASN A 539 7.00 15.68 -6.48
CA ASN A 539 7.57 16.92 -5.99
C ASN A 539 7.47 17.03 -4.46
N ALA A 540 6.33 16.68 -3.88
CA ALA A 540 6.17 16.66 -2.41
C ALA A 540 7.15 15.70 -1.74
N MET A 541 7.41 14.52 -2.33
CA MET A 541 8.41 13.58 -1.82
C MET A 541 9.83 14.13 -1.93
N LEU A 542 10.17 14.81 -3.04
CA LEU A 542 11.47 15.46 -3.21
C LEU A 542 11.66 16.61 -2.22
N ASP A 543 10.64 17.45 -2.04
CA ASP A 543 10.67 18.55 -1.06
C ASP A 543 10.89 17.99 0.35
N TYR A 544 10.23 16.89 0.69
CA TYR A 544 10.40 16.23 1.98
C TYR A 544 11.85 15.79 2.24
N VAL A 545 12.50 15.14 1.26
CA VAL A 545 13.87 14.61 1.46
C VAL A 545 14.96 15.66 1.32
N THR A 546 14.72 16.75 0.59
CA THR A 546 15.70 17.82 0.38
C THR A 546 15.63 18.93 1.40
N ASN A 547 14.50 19.08 2.10
CA ASN A 547 14.33 20.11 3.12
C ASN A 547 15.22 19.82 4.35
N ASP A 548 15.94 20.82 4.83
CA ASP A 548 16.82 20.71 6.00
C ASP A 548 16.47 21.71 7.12
N THR A 549 15.33 22.41 6.98
CA THR A 549 14.93 23.50 7.88
C THR A 549 13.68 23.22 8.69
N VAL A 550 12.74 22.43 8.11
CA VAL A 550 11.45 22.13 8.75
C VAL A 550 11.50 20.74 9.38
N CYS A 551 10.91 20.58 10.55
CA CYS A 551 10.78 19.29 11.22
C CYS A 551 10.09 18.25 10.32
N ARG A 552 10.67 17.05 10.18
CA ARG A 552 10.13 15.96 9.33
C ARG A 552 8.71 15.57 9.70
N SER A 553 8.42 15.45 10.99
CA SER A 553 7.07 15.13 11.46
C SER A 553 6.05 16.21 11.07
N ARG A 554 6.41 17.49 11.22
CA ARG A 554 5.54 18.60 10.79
C ARG A 554 5.23 18.55 9.30
N MET A 555 6.24 18.34 8.46
CA MET A 555 6.02 18.23 7.01
C MET A 555 5.01 17.11 6.66
N LEU A 556 5.09 15.97 7.35
CA LEU A 556 4.13 14.86 7.14
C LEU A 556 2.73 15.26 7.63
N LEU A 557 2.61 15.86 8.80
CA LEU A 557 1.33 16.30 9.35
C LEU A 557 0.67 17.37 8.47
N ASP A 558 1.44 18.38 8.05
CA ASP A 558 0.97 19.44 7.15
C ASP A 558 0.46 18.85 5.81
N TYR A 559 1.15 17.86 5.26
CA TYR A 559 0.73 17.16 4.04
C TYR A 559 -0.65 16.51 4.18
N PHE A 560 -0.95 15.93 5.34
CA PHE A 560 -2.26 15.34 5.64
C PHE A 560 -3.29 16.35 6.17
N GLY A 561 -2.95 17.65 6.16
CA GLY A 561 -3.84 18.73 6.59
C GLY A 561 -3.97 18.86 8.11
N GLU A 562 -3.02 18.32 8.86
CA GLU A 562 -2.93 18.48 10.31
C GLU A 562 -1.84 19.52 10.64
N ARG A 563 -2.24 20.68 11.14
CA ARG A 563 -1.30 21.74 11.55
C ARG A 563 -0.79 21.45 12.95
N ASN A 564 0.53 21.33 13.08
CA ASN A 564 1.22 21.21 14.36
C ASN A 564 2.31 22.28 14.45
N GLU A 565 2.27 23.08 15.50
CA GLU A 565 3.27 24.15 15.74
C GLU A 565 4.54 23.63 16.40
N HIS A 566 4.50 22.42 16.97
CA HIS A 566 5.61 21.86 17.71
C HIS A 566 6.54 21.00 16.83
N ASN A 567 7.82 21.15 17.06
CA ASN A 567 8.84 20.30 16.47
C ASN A 567 8.94 18.98 17.25
N CYS A 568 9.06 17.83 16.56
CA CYS A 568 9.11 16.52 17.20
C CYS A 568 10.35 16.29 18.09
N GLY A 569 11.40 17.09 17.91
CA GLY A 569 12.62 17.04 18.70
C GLY A 569 13.53 15.83 18.45
N GLN A 570 13.14 14.87 17.62
CA GLN A 570 13.85 13.59 17.44
C GLN A 570 14.22 13.27 15.97
N CYS A 571 13.75 14.03 14.98
CA CYS A 571 14.15 13.86 13.59
C CYS A 571 15.54 14.48 13.33
N ASP A 572 16.15 14.11 12.21
CA ASP A 572 17.45 14.64 11.76
C ASP A 572 17.49 16.16 11.74
N THR A 573 16.46 16.82 11.22
CA THR A 573 16.35 18.29 11.17
C THR A 573 16.30 18.91 12.57
N CYS A 574 15.51 18.36 13.48
CA CYS A 574 15.42 18.88 14.85
C CYS A 574 16.73 18.73 15.61
N ILE A 575 17.44 17.61 15.42
CA ILE A 575 18.74 17.37 16.04
C ILE A 575 19.78 18.35 15.48
N SER A 576 19.81 18.54 14.15
CA SER A 576 20.73 19.48 13.51
C SER A 576 20.47 20.94 13.91
N LEU A 577 19.22 21.36 14.07
CA LEU A 577 18.87 22.71 14.55
C LEU A 577 19.32 22.93 16.00
N ARG A 578 19.16 21.93 16.86
CA ARG A 578 19.66 22.02 18.26
C ARG A 578 21.18 22.12 18.34
N SER A 579 21.91 21.38 17.50
CA SER A 579 23.37 21.47 17.47
C SER A 579 23.84 22.83 16.98
N LYS A 580 23.16 23.41 15.99
CA LYS A 580 23.44 24.75 15.47
C LYS A 580 23.14 25.84 16.50
N SER A 581 22.00 25.74 17.23
CA SER A 581 21.70 26.71 18.33
C SER A 581 22.71 26.65 19.46
N LYS A 582 23.12 25.44 19.87
CA LYS A 582 24.18 25.30 20.89
C LYS A 582 25.52 25.81 20.39
N ALA A 583 25.84 25.67 19.10
CA ALA A 583 27.08 26.23 18.55
C ALA A 583 27.03 27.75 18.43
N SER A 584 25.82 28.34 18.24
CA SER A 584 25.63 29.81 18.24
C SER A 584 25.55 30.42 19.62
N GLU A 585 25.31 29.63 20.67
CA GLU A 585 25.33 30.03 22.06
C GLU A 585 26.75 29.94 22.66
N GLN A 586 27.72 29.32 21.98
CA GLN A 586 29.12 29.40 22.39
C GLN A 586 29.61 30.83 22.10
N PRO A 587 30.14 31.53 23.10
CA PRO A 587 30.67 32.86 22.88
C PRO A 587 31.76 32.82 21.82
N ASP A 588 31.75 33.83 20.93
CA ASP A 588 32.69 33.93 19.80
C ASP A 588 34.12 33.74 20.34
N ARG A 589 34.95 33.03 19.54
CA ARG A 589 36.36 32.76 19.93
C ARG A 589 37.12 34.01 20.34
N GLU A 590 36.82 35.15 19.73
CA GLU A 590 37.40 36.44 20.10
C GLU A 590 36.96 36.90 21.48
N THR A 591 35.69 36.73 21.79
CA THR A 591 35.12 37.04 23.11
C THR A 591 35.71 36.12 24.19
N LEU A 592 35.98 34.85 23.88
CA LEU A 592 36.61 33.90 24.78
C LEU A 592 38.12 34.26 24.99
N CYS A 593 38.83 34.61 23.91
CA CYS A 593 40.20 35.10 24.01
C CYS A 593 40.30 36.35 24.91
N ALA A 594 39.36 37.30 24.72
CA ALA A 594 39.31 38.52 25.56
C ALA A 594 39.07 38.20 27.05
N LYS A 595 38.14 37.28 27.35
CA LYS A 595 37.87 36.84 28.72
C LYS A 595 39.04 36.09 29.34
N VAL A 596 39.76 35.26 28.60
CA VAL A 596 40.97 34.61 29.06
C VAL A 596 42.04 35.64 29.42
N CYS A 597 42.26 36.64 28.56
CA CYS A 597 43.16 37.75 28.84
C CYS A 597 42.74 38.58 30.07
N GLU A 598 41.43 38.87 30.19
CA GLU A 598 40.88 39.59 31.36
C GLU A 598 41.16 38.85 32.67
N ILE A 599 40.85 37.55 32.72
CA ILE A 599 41.12 36.71 33.92
C ILE A 599 42.62 36.67 34.22
N LEU A 600 43.46 36.44 33.20
CA LEU A 600 44.91 36.39 33.40
C LEU A 600 45.55 37.74 33.72
N SER A 601 44.86 38.84 33.44
CA SER A 601 45.28 40.17 33.86
C SER A 601 45.09 40.41 35.39
N CYS A 602 44.11 39.73 35.96
CA CYS A 602 43.80 39.82 37.39
C CYS A 602 44.54 38.78 38.20
N GLU A 603 44.71 37.57 37.67
CA GLU A 603 45.31 36.45 38.44
C GLU A 603 46.06 35.49 37.51
N SER A 604 47.25 35.08 37.86
CA SER A 604 48.02 34.07 37.18
C SER A 604 47.45 32.66 37.47
N LEU A 605 47.05 31.90 36.50
CA LEU A 605 46.35 30.64 36.67
C LEU A 605 46.96 29.50 35.84
N THR A 606 46.78 28.27 36.31
CA THR A 606 47.05 27.08 35.51
C THR A 606 45.91 26.87 34.47
N PRO A 607 46.15 26.15 33.36
CA PRO A 607 45.08 25.80 32.40
C PRO A 607 43.88 25.12 33.07
N ALA A 608 44.12 24.31 34.10
CA ALA A 608 43.08 23.67 34.89
C ALA A 608 42.28 24.67 35.77
N GLY A 609 42.91 25.74 36.22
CA GLY A 609 42.27 26.86 36.93
C GLY A 609 41.34 27.67 36.03
N LEU A 610 41.77 27.96 34.81
CA LEU A 610 40.96 28.64 33.79
C LEU A 610 39.73 27.82 33.37
N LEU A 611 39.84 26.48 33.24
CA LEU A 611 38.71 25.61 32.95
C LEU A 611 37.61 25.63 34.04
N LYS A 612 37.94 25.95 35.28
CA LYS A 612 36.93 26.06 36.33
C LYS A 612 36.17 27.38 36.32
N GLN A 613 36.72 28.40 35.68
CA GLN A 613 36.14 29.76 35.67
C GLN A 613 35.44 30.07 34.32
N LEU A 614 35.72 29.30 33.26
CA LEU A 614 35.19 29.55 31.94
C LEU A 614 34.31 28.37 31.45
N PRO A 615 33.15 28.64 30.83
CA PRO A 615 32.24 27.61 30.33
C PRO A 615 32.73 27.08 28.96
N MET A 616 33.87 26.38 28.94
CA MET A 616 34.46 25.80 27.73
C MET A 616 35.08 24.44 28.01
N ASP A 617 35.24 23.64 26.96
CA ASP A 617 35.93 22.35 27.03
C ASP A 617 37.47 22.51 27.01
N LYS A 618 38.17 21.43 27.36
CA LYS A 618 39.63 21.41 27.42
C LYS A 618 40.30 21.65 26.08
N GLU A 619 39.69 21.13 24.99
CA GLU A 619 40.24 21.23 23.62
C GLU A 619 40.18 22.67 23.12
N LEU A 620 39.05 23.35 23.31
CA LEU A 620 38.84 24.72 22.93
C LEU A 620 39.76 25.68 23.75
N LEU A 621 39.90 25.43 25.04
CA LEU A 621 40.85 26.21 25.85
C LEU A 621 42.29 26.04 25.37
N THR A 622 42.67 24.82 24.99
CA THR A 622 44.03 24.57 24.47
C THR A 622 44.27 25.32 23.16
N GLU A 623 43.31 25.32 22.24
CA GLU A 623 43.42 26.13 21.01
C GLU A 623 43.55 27.63 21.29
N ILE A 624 42.74 28.17 22.24
CA ILE A 624 42.78 29.58 22.61
C ILE A 624 44.12 29.94 23.23
N LEU A 625 44.64 29.11 24.11
CA LEU A 625 45.94 29.34 24.74
C LEU A 625 47.08 29.28 23.73
N HIS A 626 47.08 28.35 22.81
CA HIS A 626 48.05 28.33 21.72
C HIS A 626 48.01 29.60 20.88
N ARG A 627 46.82 30.05 20.48
CA ARG A 627 46.65 31.28 19.70
C ARG A 627 47.14 32.51 20.48
N LEU A 628 46.76 32.66 21.73
CA LEU A 628 47.19 33.79 22.57
C LEU A 628 48.70 33.77 22.84
N SER A 629 49.28 32.58 22.93
CA SER A 629 50.74 32.41 23.07
C SER A 629 51.46 32.80 21.77
N ASP A 630 50.96 32.34 20.60
CA ASP A 630 51.49 32.68 19.28
C ASP A 630 51.34 34.18 18.95
N GLU A 631 50.26 34.82 19.43
CA GLU A 631 50.07 36.25 19.35
C GLU A 631 50.93 37.01 20.35
N GLY A 632 51.67 36.31 21.18
CA GLY A 632 52.57 36.91 22.20
C GLY A 632 51.88 37.63 23.35
N LYS A 633 50.59 37.36 23.57
CA LYS A 633 49.76 37.98 24.61
C LYS A 633 49.90 37.30 25.97
N ILE A 634 50.20 36.00 25.98
CA ILE A 634 50.40 35.24 27.22
C ILE A 634 51.73 34.48 27.18
N ILE A 635 52.26 34.17 28.34
CA ILE A 635 53.44 33.34 28.56
C ILE A 635 53.12 32.28 29.63
N ALA A 636 53.73 31.11 29.50
CA ALA A 636 53.68 30.06 30.52
C ALA A 636 55.03 30.00 31.24
N VAL A 637 55.02 30.18 32.55
CA VAL A 637 56.20 30.05 33.42
C VAL A 637 55.86 29.03 34.49
N ASP A 638 56.60 27.92 34.53
CA ASP A 638 56.39 26.82 35.47
C ASP A 638 54.95 26.25 35.47
N GLY A 639 54.31 26.18 34.29
CA GLY A 639 52.92 25.69 34.12
C GLY A 639 51.83 26.67 34.54
N ILE A 640 52.16 27.88 34.90
CA ILE A 640 51.26 28.98 35.22
C ILE A 640 51.23 29.96 34.04
N LEU A 641 50.04 30.32 33.60
CA LEU A 641 49.81 31.27 32.52
C LEU A 641 49.74 32.70 33.07
N GLN A 642 50.38 33.60 32.35
CA GLN A 642 50.45 35.06 32.73
C GLN A 642 50.34 35.89 31.43
N ILE A 643 49.81 37.09 31.54
CA ILE A 643 49.87 38.08 30.47
C ILE A 643 51.32 38.56 30.27
N LYS A 644 51.78 38.59 29.05
CA LYS A 644 53.07 39.17 28.69
C LYS A 644 52.95 40.69 28.78
N LYS A 645 53.63 41.30 29.74
CA LYS A 645 53.72 42.77 29.88
C LYS A 645 54.48 43.41 28.75
#